data_b4b80c1b6145458ce5e6d8866769c934
#
_entry.id   b4b80c1b6145458ce5e6d8866769c934
#
_cell.length_a   1.000
_cell.length_b   1.000
_cell.length_c   1.000
_cell.angle_alpha   90.00
_cell.angle_beta   90.00
_cell.angle_gamma   90.00
#
_symmetry.space_group_name_H-M   'P 1'
#
loop_
_entity.id
_entity.type
_entity.pdbx_description
1 polymer ?
#
loop_
_entity_poly.entity_id
_entity_poly.type
_entity_poly.pdbx_seq_one_letter_code
_entity_poly.pdbx_strand_id
1 'polypeptide(L)'
;MRKLVIFCFAVCMTVLSVLSLFNFAQDAEESMILDKRAVILEKPETLSNREFLGQIDTALGKIGADIMYRYAELDGGKPLYRYYKTSHTDSFLSVSTGKGSVRLESDEFFSTARQPGAMALHLSSLFQDTAIYPLMQAQQHDLTAATWYVAEGQLDAVLHALKGLGYSVTATNERLLSTKLPLYFLFIPAFMLCVSIVFYTLSAGKKNVLKKMEGYTTGNILLGEIKAFAPALCLCFLLIFAAAMICAVWLHPVATWQFGLFLLGDCLWLLVPLILGILLSLLFLSGQRSAEYVKGKVPKRGIYITNTLAKAAFLIFILFSLTIAMRNITQIYNTFHAAEFCSQKTKGYVTVPLNNVNSGRAPEGADYLAFYYATVDRYNGILMAANDFNYDLFEGKMLGEAYGQDYAHINRNYLAFNPIYAPDGEQIGDALLSDTHVNILLPKSKEYRRDEVRERGASWGNSVDVNIVLYDDKASDIYSYNASTGLGGNGALPAPILVVKEGDLLDGLFIEAWCSQGAYFLYVPTDDPYAELLPILRETGIDAATVSTPTVAATFDKMLHHLTYMLMIWGVQALVLLIGLFCLILFGARLYCDNYRDRIACRLIEGHSLLSCIRTHLVLTVLYYGAVAAGLLLLKLAIELDYNILLGTLLAELLITLLACGSIARKNLYQIVKGAEA
;
A
#
# COMPACT_ATOMS: atom_id res chain seq x y z
N MET A 1 -1.87 -35.66 -6.55
CA MET A 1 -2.95 -34.82 -6.01
C MET A 1 -2.79 -34.51 -4.53
N ARG A 2 -2.50 -35.48 -3.63
CA ARG A 2 -2.26 -35.20 -2.20
C ARG A 2 -1.18 -34.12 -1.98
N LYS A 3 -0.05 -34.20 -2.72
CA LYS A 3 1.02 -33.19 -2.67
C LYS A 3 0.55 -31.80 -3.10
N LEU A 4 -0.43 -31.70 -4.02
CA LEU A 4 -0.99 -30.43 -4.47
C LEU A 4 -1.79 -29.74 -3.35
N VAL A 5 -2.63 -30.48 -2.61
CA VAL A 5 -3.39 -29.93 -1.48
C VAL A 5 -2.45 -29.38 -0.41
N ILE A 6 -1.42 -30.18 -0.05
CA ILE A 6 -0.41 -29.74 0.94
C ILE A 6 0.32 -28.48 0.46
N PHE A 7 0.68 -28.45 -0.83
CA PHE A 7 1.34 -27.30 -1.45
C PHE A 7 0.45 -26.05 -1.43
N CYS A 8 -0.82 -26.16 -1.86
CA CYS A 8 -1.76 -25.03 -1.83
C CYS A 8 -2.01 -24.53 -0.40
N PHE A 9 -2.06 -25.45 0.58
CA PHE A 9 -2.16 -25.06 1.98
C PHE A 9 -0.91 -24.31 2.47
N ALA A 10 0.28 -24.80 2.12
CA ALA A 10 1.54 -24.13 2.44
C ALA A 10 1.59 -22.70 1.88
N VAL A 11 1.15 -22.54 0.64
CA VAL A 11 1.07 -21.24 -0.02
C VAL A 11 0.09 -20.30 0.71
N CYS A 12 -1.13 -20.79 1.03
CA CYS A 12 -2.10 -20.00 1.80
C CYS A 12 -1.53 -19.54 3.14
N MET A 13 -0.88 -20.47 3.85
CA MET A 13 -0.30 -20.19 5.15
C MET A 13 0.86 -19.19 5.06
N THR A 14 1.70 -19.29 4.03
CA THR A 14 2.81 -18.36 3.81
C THR A 14 2.29 -16.95 3.51
N VAL A 15 1.32 -16.83 2.59
CA VAL A 15 0.71 -15.52 2.26
C VAL A 15 0.06 -14.91 3.49
N LEU A 16 -0.71 -15.70 4.25
CA LEU A 16 -1.32 -15.24 5.49
C LEU A 16 -0.27 -14.76 6.49
N SER A 17 0.81 -15.52 6.69
CA SER A 17 1.88 -15.16 7.63
C SER A 17 2.55 -13.84 7.24
N VAL A 18 2.78 -13.60 5.95
CA VAL A 18 3.34 -12.33 5.45
C VAL A 18 2.36 -11.18 5.68
N LEU A 19 1.07 -11.36 5.33
CA LEU A 19 0.05 -10.35 5.58
C LEU A 19 -0.07 -10.02 7.07
N SER A 20 -0.06 -11.05 7.93
CA SER A 20 -0.14 -10.87 9.37
C SER A 20 1.07 -10.12 9.94
N LEU A 21 2.29 -10.35 9.42
CA LEU A 21 3.48 -9.59 9.83
C LEU A 21 3.32 -8.09 9.58
N PHE A 22 2.82 -7.73 8.40
CA PHE A 22 2.61 -6.32 8.04
C PHE A 22 1.41 -5.70 8.77
N ASN A 23 0.29 -6.41 8.84
CA ASN A 23 -0.90 -5.93 9.55
C ASN A 23 -0.61 -5.73 11.05
N PHE A 24 0.17 -6.61 11.66
CA PHE A 24 0.60 -6.45 13.04
C PHE A 24 1.51 -5.23 13.23
N ALA A 25 2.34 -4.92 12.23
CA ALA A 25 3.17 -3.71 12.27
C ALA A 25 2.32 -2.42 12.20
N GLN A 26 1.28 -2.42 11.37
CA GLN A 26 0.34 -1.29 11.26
C GLN A 26 -0.59 -1.18 12.47
N ASP A 27 -0.92 -2.28 13.12
CA ASP A 27 -1.75 -2.32 14.33
C ASP A 27 -1.14 -1.51 15.49
N ALA A 28 0.17 -1.27 15.46
CA ALA A 28 0.85 -0.48 16.49
C ALA A 28 0.33 0.97 16.57
N GLU A 29 0.11 1.63 15.43
CA GLU A 29 -0.46 2.98 15.40
C GLU A 29 -1.97 2.96 15.66
N GLU A 30 -2.69 2.05 14.99
CA GLU A 30 -4.13 1.94 15.13
C GLU A 30 -4.56 1.63 16.58
N SER A 31 -3.84 0.77 17.29
CA SER A 31 -4.14 0.41 18.69
C SER A 31 -4.02 1.59 19.66
N MET A 32 -3.25 2.63 19.29
CA MET A 32 -3.08 3.82 20.11
C MET A 32 -4.21 4.83 19.94
N ILE A 33 -4.75 4.98 18.71
CA ILE A 33 -5.61 6.13 18.37
C ILE A 33 -6.94 5.79 17.66
N LEU A 34 -7.13 4.57 17.14
CA LEU A 34 -8.30 4.22 16.31
C LEU A 34 -9.64 4.35 17.07
N ASP A 35 -9.66 4.02 18.37
CA ASP A 35 -10.83 4.08 19.26
C ASP A 35 -11.00 5.44 19.95
N LYS A 36 -10.23 6.44 19.53
CA LYS A 36 -10.19 7.77 20.14
C LYS A 36 -10.62 8.84 19.16
N ARG A 37 -11.09 9.93 19.72
CA ARG A 37 -11.38 11.17 19.00
C ARG A 37 -10.28 12.18 19.24
N ALA A 38 -9.87 12.81 18.17
CA ALA A 38 -8.97 13.93 18.25
C ALA A 38 -9.72 15.18 18.74
N VAL A 39 -9.11 15.91 19.65
CA VAL A 39 -9.62 17.12 20.28
C VAL A 39 -8.53 18.16 20.21
N ILE A 40 -8.82 19.35 19.70
CA ILE A 40 -7.94 20.50 19.76
C ILE A 40 -8.21 21.22 21.08
N LEU A 41 -7.16 21.40 21.84
CA LEU A 41 -7.19 22.09 23.13
C LEU A 41 -6.19 23.23 23.11
N GLU A 42 -6.69 24.44 23.24
CA GLU A 42 -5.89 25.65 23.26
C GLU A 42 -5.46 25.98 24.68
N LYS A 43 -4.15 26.14 24.87
CA LYS A 43 -3.56 26.56 26.15
C LYS A 43 -3.64 28.09 26.25
N PRO A 44 -4.23 28.67 27.33
CA PRO A 44 -4.14 30.11 27.57
C PRO A 44 -2.69 30.57 27.72
N GLU A 45 -2.35 31.66 27.08
CA GLU A 45 -0.99 32.24 27.12
C GLU A 45 -0.54 32.60 28.56
N THR A 46 -1.47 32.87 29.44
CA THR A 46 -1.22 33.24 30.84
C THR A 46 -0.78 32.07 31.72
N LEU A 47 -0.96 30.82 31.25
CA LEU A 47 -0.60 29.64 32.03
C LEU A 47 0.72 29.03 31.56
N SER A 48 1.55 28.62 32.54
CA SER A 48 2.70 27.78 32.23
C SER A 48 2.23 26.38 31.77
N ASN A 49 3.06 25.67 30.98
CA ASN A 49 2.76 24.29 30.57
C ASN A 49 2.49 23.39 31.78
N ARG A 50 3.25 23.53 32.84
CA ARG A 50 3.10 22.73 34.07
C ARG A 50 1.76 22.96 34.76
N GLU A 51 1.34 24.23 34.89
CA GLU A 51 0.04 24.57 35.48
C GLU A 51 -1.11 24.07 34.61
N PHE A 52 -1.02 24.26 33.27
CA PHE A 52 -2.01 23.81 32.32
C PHE A 52 -2.20 22.28 32.41
N LEU A 53 -1.12 21.49 32.31
CA LEU A 53 -1.18 20.04 32.44
C LEU A 53 -1.70 19.58 33.80
N GLY A 54 -1.31 20.25 34.87
CA GLY A 54 -1.79 19.94 36.23
C GLY A 54 -3.29 20.19 36.41
N GLN A 55 -3.83 21.25 35.79
CA GLN A 55 -5.27 21.52 35.82
C GLN A 55 -6.06 20.48 35.02
N ILE A 56 -5.57 20.07 33.85
CA ILE A 56 -6.16 19.00 33.04
C ILE A 56 -6.18 17.69 33.85
N ASP A 57 -5.03 17.27 34.38
CA ASP A 57 -4.90 16.04 35.14
C ASP A 57 -5.84 16.01 36.34
N THR A 58 -5.92 17.11 37.08
CA THR A 58 -6.83 17.24 38.23
C THR A 58 -8.30 17.19 37.83
N ALA A 59 -8.67 17.86 36.73
CA ALA A 59 -10.07 17.89 36.27
C ALA A 59 -10.52 16.52 35.77
N LEU A 60 -9.67 15.84 34.99
CA LEU A 60 -9.97 14.52 34.44
C LEU A 60 -9.96 13.42 35.51
N GLY A 61 -9.10 13.55 36.52
CA GLY A 61 -9.10 12.65 37.68
C GLY A 61 -10.42 12.66 38.45
N LYS A 62 -11.12 13.81 38.54
CA LYS A 62 -12.43 13.90 39.20
C LYS A 62 -13.54 13.14 38.49
N ILE A 63 -13.45 12.99 37.16
CA ILE A 63 -14.43 12.29 36.32
C ILE A 63 -13.98 10.88 35.93
N GLY A 64 -12.76 10.46 36.33
CA GLY A 64 -12.20 9.15 35.96
C GLY A 64 -12.01 8.98 34.46
N ALA A 65 -11.60 10.04 33.76
CA ALA A 65 -11.34 10.02 32.33
C ALA A 65 -9.86 10.26 32.05
N ASP A 66 -9.39 9.79 30.89
CA ASP A 66 -8.02 9.98 30.42
C ASP A 66 -7.97 10.78 29.12
N ILE A 67 -6.87 11.50 28.96
CA ILE A 67 -6.50 12.22 27.74
C ILE A 67 -5.06 11.90 27.38
N MET A 68 -4.74 11.97 26.09
CA MET A 68 -3.41 11.66 25.57
C MET A 68 -2.99 12.71 24.54
N TYR A 69 -1.77 13.21 24.67
CA TYR A 69 -1.10 14.08 23.69
C TYR A 69 -0.09 13.26 22.89
N ARG A 70 -0.06 13.42 21.57
CA ARG A 70 0.92 12.77 20.68
C ARG A 70 1.94 13.79 20.18
N TYR A 71 3.20 13.45 20.31
CA TYR A 71 4.31 14.19 19.74
C TYR A 71 5.08 13.26 18.80
N ALA A 72 5.33 13.72 17.57
CA ALA A 72 6.08 12.97 16.57
C ALA A 72 7.49 13.56 16.42
N GLU A 73 8.49 12.70 16.40
CA GLU A 73 9.90 13.05 16.22
C GLU A 73 10.53 12.09 15.20
N LEU A 74 11.58 12.51 14.50
CA LEU A 74 12.38 11.64 13.66
C LEU A 74 13.66 11.26 14.42
N ASP A 75 13.80 9.98 14.77
CA ASP A 75 15.01 9.45 15.40
C ASP A 75 15.73 8.54 14.41
N GLY A 76 16.92 8.95 13.94
CA GLY A 76 17.72 8.18 13.00
C GLY A 76 17.02 7.84 11.67
N GLY A 77 16.10 8.68 11.20
CA GLY A 77 15.31 8.47 9.97
C GLY A 77 14.07 7.61 10.16
N LYS A 78 13.78 7.14 11.38
CA LYS A 78 12.60 6.39 11.73
C LYS A 78 11.66 7.24 12.59
N PRO A 79 10.34 7.27 12.31
CA PRO A 79 9.40 8.00 13.14
C PRO A 79 9.38 7.45 14.58
N LEU A 80 9.52 8.34 15.57
CA LEU A 80 9.30 8.07 16.97
C LEU A 80 8.06 8.82 17.44
N TYR A 81 7.01 8.10 17.82
CA TYR A 81 5.80 8.69 18.38
C TYR A 81 5.85 8.60 19.90
N ARG A 82 5.87 9.76 20.55
CA ARG A 82 5.77 9.90 21.99
C ARG A 82 4.34 10.24 22.38
N TYR A 83 3.75 9.42 23.23
CA TYR A 83 2.40 9.61 23.75
C TYR A 83 2.48 9.99 25.21
N TYR A 84 2.00 11.16 25.56
CA TYR A 84 1.92 11.67 26.92
C TYR A 84 0.49 11.56 27.42
N LYS A 85 0.23 10.73 28.44
CA LYS A 85 -1.13 10.44 28.90
C LYS A 85 -1.33 10.67 30.38
N THR A 86 -2.58 10.97 30.78
CA THR A 86 -3.04 10.82 32.15
C THR A 86 -3.15 9.34 32.52
N SER A 87 -3.22 9.01 33.81
CA SER A 87 -3.22 7.61 34.28
C SER A 87 -4.34 7.33 35.28
N HIS A 88 -5.56 7.77 34.94
CA HIS A 88 -6.73 7.58 35.83
C HIS A 88 -7.41 6.24 35.60
N THR A 89 -7.37 5.69 34.35
CA THR A 89 -8.01 4.40 34.00
C THR A 89 -7.01 3.44 33.37
N ASP A 90 -7.24 2.14 33.53
CA ASP A 90 -6.45 1.09 32.84
C ASP A 90 -6.98 0.76 31.46
N SER A 91 -8.22 1.18 31.18
CA SER A 91 -8.91 0.84 29.91
C SER A 91 -8.69 1.84 28.78
N PHE A 92 -7.96 2.94 29.02
CA PHE A 92 -7.74 3.97 28.01
C PHE A 92 -6.89 3.51 26.82
N LEU A 93 -5.92 2.64 27.05
CA LEU A 93 -5.10 2.02 26.01
C LEU A 93 -5.28 0.50 26.07
N SER A 94 -5.62 -0.10 24.96
CA SER A 94 -5.77 -1.55 24.82
C SER A 94 -4.46 -2.26 24.43
N VAL A 95 -3.32 -1.71 24.86
CA VAL A 95 -1.99 -2.24 24.53
C VAL A 95 -1.45 -3.14 25.65
N SER A 96 -0.70 -4.17 25.27
CA SER A 96 -0.02 -5.05 26.21
C SER A 96 1.32 -4.44 26.62
N THR A 97 1.58 -4.43 27.93
CA THR A 97 2.81 -3.89 28.51
C THR A 97 3.51 -4.93 29.38
N GLY A 98 4.81 -4.75 29.59
CA GLY A 98 5.59 -5.60 30.50
C GLY A 98 5.15 -5.53 31.98
N LYS A 99 4.42 -4.49 32.36
CA LYS A 99 3.85 -4.30 33.73
C LYS A 99 2.46 -4.93 33.87
N GLY A 100 1.79 -5.29 32.75
CA GLY A 100 0.40 -5.80 32.76
C GLY A 100 -0.66 -4.70 32.99
N SER A 101 -0.27 -3.47 33.28
CA SER A 101 -1.10 -2.27 33.45
C SER A 101 -0.50 -1.12 32.65
N VAL A 102 -1.32 -0.21 32.16
CA VAL A 102 -0.89 0.98 31.41
C VAL A 102 -0.80 2.22 32.32
N ARG A 103 -0.97 2.06 33.62
CA ARG A 103 -0.75 3.13 34.59
C ARG A 103 0.74 3.39 34.78
N LEU A 104 1.11 4.65 34.65
CA LEU A 104 2.48 5.13 34.77
C LEU A 104 2.65 5.93 36.08
N GLU A 105 3.72 5.67 36.78
CA GLU A 105 4.24 6.56 37.84
C GLU A 105 5.05 7.69 37.18
N SER A 106 5.40 8.72 37.95
CA SER A 106 6.02 9.95 37.45
C SER A 106 7.30 9.74 36.64
N ASP A 107 8.07 8.71 36.95
CA ASP A 107 9.38 8.44 36.34
C ASP A 107 9.37 7.20 35.42
N GLU A 108 8.25 6.53 35.30
CA GLU A 108 8.11 5.35 34.47
C GLU A 108 7.71 5.72 33.01
N PHE A 109 8.20 4.97 32.05
CA PHE A 109 7.73 5.05 30.65
C PHE A 109 7.80 3.70 29.97
N PHE A 110 6.96 3.52 28.95
CA PHE A 110 6.97 2.35 28.09
C PHE A 110 7.57 2.70 26.75
N SER A 111 8.30 1.76 26.12
CA SER A 111 8.83 1.94 24.78
C SER A 111 8.88 0.63 24.00
N THR A 112 8.70 0.71 22.68
CA THR A 112 9.01 -0.37 21.74
C THR A 112 10.50 -0.48 21.47
N ALA A 113 11.24 0.63 21.60
CA ALA A 113 12.69 0.66 21.52
C ALA A 113 13.32 0.21 22.84
N ARG A 114 14.42 -0.54 22.76
CA ARG A 114 15.20 -0.94 23.93
C ARG A 114 16.02 0.24 24.44
N GLN A 115 15.42 1.06 25.30
CA GLN A 115 16.06 2.19 25.94
C GLN A 115 16.32 1.91 27.42
N PRO A 116 17.41 2.43 28.02
CA PRO A 116 17.66 2.32 29.47
C PRO A 116 16.49 2.92 30.28
N GLY A 117 15.96 2.16 31.23
CA GLY A 117 14.84 2.59 32.07
C GLY A 117 13.46 2.42 31.47
N ALA A 118 13.34 2.09 30.19
CA ALA A 118 12.04 1.83 29.54
C ALA A 118 11.49 0.46 29.92
N MET A 119 10.20 0.41 30.24
CA MET A 119 9.44 -0.83 30.32
C MET A 119 9.00 -1.27 28.91
N ALA A 120 8.89 -2.58 28.70
CA ALA A 120 8.52 -3.13 27.39
C ALA A 120 7.10 -2.73 27.01
N LEU A 121 6.95 -2.12 25.82
CA LEU A 121 5.69 -1.91 25.15
C LEU A 121 5.56 -2.96 24.02
N HIS A 122 4.59 -3.87 24.16
CA HIS A 122 4.44 -5.02 23.27
C HIS A 122 3.71 -4.64 21.97
N LEU A 123 4.24 -3.66 21.27
CA LEU A 123 3.82 -3.27 19.92
C LEU A 123 4.94 -3.52 18.92
N SER A 124 4.58 -3.51 17.65
CA SER A 124 5.56 -3.57 16.57
C SER A 124 6.43 -2.31 16.55
N SER A 125 7.72 -2.52 16.27
CA SER A 125 8.68 -1.44 16.00
C SER A 125 9.17 -1.44 14.54
N LEU A 126 8.45 -2.10 13.61
CA LEU A 126 8.92 -2.26 12.22
C LEU A 126 8.97 -0.94 11.46
N PHE A 127 7.88 -0.16 11.49
CA PHE A 127 7.77 1.09 10.73
C PHE A 127 8.01 2.34 11.56
N GLN A 128 7.77 2.25 12.87
CA GLN A 128 7.87 3.36 13.80
C GLN A 128 8.23 2.87 15.18
N ASP A 129 8.86 3.70 15.99
CA ASP A 129 8.99 3.46 17.41
C ASP A 129 7.91 4.21 18.17
N THR A 130 7.44 3.61 19.26
CA THR A 130 6.37 4.17 20.08
C THR A 130 6.83 4.21 21.53
N ALA A 131 6.63 5.35 22.19
CA ALA A 131 6.90 5.49 23.62
C ALA A 131 5.71 6.16 24.32
N ILE A 132 5.40 5.73 25.55
CA ILE A 132 4.30 6.26 26.37
C ILE A 132 4.88 6.81 27.66
N TYR A 133 4.63 8.08 27.91
CA TYR A 133 5.11 8.84 29.05
C TYR A 133 3.95 9.36 29.91
N PRO A 134 4.19 9.64 31.21
CA PRO A 134 3.26 10.41 32.03
C PRO A 134 2.99 11.79 31.45
N LEU A 135 1.75 12.28 31.55
CA LEU A 135 1.32 13.56 30.98
C LEU A 135 2.23 14.73 31.37
N MET A 136 2.69 14.78 32.62
CA MET A 136 3.50 15.89 33.11
C MET A 136 4.86 16.05 32.41
N GLN A 137 5.36 14.99 31.76
CA GLN A 137 6.59 15.08 30.98
C GLN A 137 6.41 15.82 29.65
N ALA A 138 5.16 16.06 29.20
CA ALA A 138 4.87 16.88 28.01
C ALA A 138 5.15 18.39 28.24
N GLN A 139 5.49 18.84 29.47
CA GLN A 139 5.77 20.25 29.80
C GLN A 139 6.91 20.88 28.97
N GLN A 140 7.78 20.05 28.39
CA GLN A 140 8.90 20.47 27.54
C GLN A 140 8.49 20.81 26.10
N HIS A 141 7.29 20.42 25.68
CA HIS A 141 6.80 20.65 24.33
C HIS A 141 5.91 21.89 24.26
N ASP A 142 5.74 22.42 23.07
CA ASP A 142 4.75 23.46 22.84
C ASP A 142 3.34 22.85 22.87
N LEU A 143 2.50 23.37 23.75
CA LEU A 143 1.12 22.91 23.96
C LEU A 143 0.08 23.95 23.58
N THR A 144 0.48 25.02 22.88
CA THR A 144 -0.37 26.19 22.63
C THR A 144 -1.65 25.81 21.85
N ALA A 145 -1.53 24.96 20.82
CA ALA A 145 -2.68 24.43 20.07
C ALA A 145 -2.44 22.94 19.76
N ALA A 146 -2.29 22.15 20.80
CA ALA A 146 -1.95 20.74 20.67
C ALA A 146 -3.17 19.88 20.36
N THR A 147 -2.96 18.83 19.57
CA THR A 147 -3.97 17.81 19.33
C THR A 147 -3.92 16.72 20.39
N TRP A 148 -5.06 16.51 21.01
CA TRP A 148 -5.25 15.55 22.08
C TRP A 148 -6.17 14.43 21.65
N TYR A 149 -6.05 13.28 22.26
CA TYR A 149 -6.87 12.11 21.96
C TYR A 149 -7.65 11.71 23.22
N VAL A 150 -8.96 11.52 23.04
CA VAL A 150 -9.89 11.16 24.11
C VAL A 150 -10.67 9.91 23.67
N ALA A 151 -10.94 8.98 24.57
CA ALA A 151 -11.77 7.83 24.27
C ALA A 151 -13.18 8.27 23.80
N GLU A 152 -13.68 7.71 22.70
CA GLU A 152 -14.98 8.12 22.11
C GLU A 152 -16.13 8.09 23.13
N GLY A 153 -16.15 7.08 24.01
CA GLY A 153 -17.18 6.96 25.06
C GLY A 153 -17.07 7.98 26.20
N GLN A 154 -15.99 8.72 26.30
CA GLN A 154 -15.76 9.73 27.37
C GLN A 154 -15.69 11.17 26.82
N LEU A 155 -15.85 11.34 25.48
CA LEU A 155 -15.64 12.61 24.79
C LEU A 155 -16.45 13.75 25.42
N ASP A 156 -17.79 13.58 25.56
CA ASP A 156 -18.66 14.64 26.05
C ASP A 156 -18.31 15.05 27.50
N ALA A 157 -17.98 14.08 28.36
CA ALA A 157 -17.60 14.34 29.73
C ALA A 157 -16.29 15.12 29.82
N VAL A 158 -15.30 14.75 28.99
CA VAL A 158 -14.00 15.43 28.90
C VAL A 158 -14.16 16.85 28.36
N LEU A 159 -14.92 17.04 27.27
CA LEU A 159 -15.19 18.35 26.69
C LEU A 159 -15.88 19.28 27.71
N HIS A 160 -16.85 18.74 28.46
CA HIS A 160 -17.55 19.52 29.49
C HIS A 160 -16.61 19.90 30.63
N ALA A 161 -15.77 18.99 31.09
CA ALA A 161 -14.80 19.26 32.15
C ALA A 161 -13.76 20.32 31.75
N LEU A 162 -13.21 20.24 30.52
CA LEU A 162 -12.24 21.19 30.01
C LEU A 162 -12.84 22.57 29.72
N LYS A 163 -14.06 22.63 29.18
CA LYS A 163 -14.81 23.90 29.02
C LYS A 163 -15.12 24.53 30.38
N GLY A 164 -15.38 23.71 31.40
CA GLY A 164 -15.58 24.18 32.78
C GLY A 164 -14.37 24.86 33.39
N LEU A 165 -13.16 24.59 32.89
CA LEU A 165 -11.92 25.29 33.23
C LEU A 165 -11.72 26.59 32.43
N GLY A 166 -12.61 26.89 31.47
CA GLY A 166 -12.52 28.04 30.60
C GLY A 166 -11.64 27.84 29.36
N TYR A 167 -11.28 26.58 29.02
CA TYR A 167 -10.48 26.29 27.84
C TYR A 167 -11.32 26.24 26.57
N SER A 168 -10.77 26.72 25.47
CA SER A 168 -11.29 26.49 24.11
C SER A 168 -11.01 25.04 23.71
N VAL A 169 -12.08 24.30 23.44
CA VAL A 169 -11.97 22.87 23.12
C VAL A 169 -12.92 22.54 21.99
N THR A 170 -12.36 22.00 20.90
CA THR A 170 -13.13 21.56 19.73
C THR A 170 -12.80 20.11 19.40
N ALA A 171 -13.82 19.28 19.22
CA ALA A 171 -13.63 17.91 18.73
C ALA A 171 -13.58 17.89 17.20
N THR A 172 -12.66 17.15 16.64
CA THR A 172 -12.57 16.96 15.19
C THR A 172 -13.49 15.82 14.74
N ASN A 173 -14.02 15.93 13.53
CA ASN A 173 -14.84 14.87 12.93
C ASN A 173 -14.01 13.81 12.19
N GLU A 174 -12.71 13.96 12.16
CA GLU A 174 -11.84 13.02 11.46
C GLU A 174 -11.72 11.71 12.22
N ARG A 175 -12.05 10.63 11.52
CA ARG A 175 -11.74 9.26 11.96
C ARG A 175 -10.54 8.76 11.17
N LEU A 176 -9.55 8.25 11.86
CA LEU A 176 -8.47 7.53 11.20
C LEU A 176 -9.04 6.29 10.53
N LEU A 177 -8.81 6.20 9.21
CA LEU A 177 -9.14 4.99 8.46
C LEU A 177 -8.06 3.95 8.74
N SER A 178 -8.50 2.70 8.98
CA SER A 178 -7.57 1.57 9.11
C SER A 178 -6.75 1.41 7.82
N THR A 179 -5.44 1.35 7.98
CA THR A 179 -4.48 1.14 6.88
C THR A 179 -4.12 -0.33 6.68
N LYS A 180 -4.75 -1.24 7.43
CA LYS A 180 -4.48 -2.68 7.35
C LYS A 180 -4.66 -3.20 5.94
N LEU A 181 -3.75 -4.07 5.55
CA LEU A 181 -3.86 -4.78 4.28
C LEU A 181 -5.12 -5.62 4.27
N PRO A 182 -5.99 -5.43 3.28
CA PRO A 182 -7.26 -6.13 3.26
C PRO A 182 -7.06 -7.63 3.04
N LEU A 183 -7.78 -8.43 3.81
CA LEU A 183 -7.76 -9.89 3.72
C LEU A 183 -8.18 -10.45 2.34
N TYR A 184 -8.67 -9.60 1.42
CA TYR A 184 -8.98 -10.06 0.06
C TYR A 184 -7.76 -10.64 -0.67
N PHE A 185 -6.53 -10.27 -0.30
CA PHE A 185 -5.32 -10.91 -0.81
C PHE A 185 -5.26 -12.41 -0.52
N LEU A 186 -5.99 -12.87 0.50
CA LEU A 186 -6.11 -14.29 0.82
C LEU A 186 -7.11 -15.02 -0.09
N PHE A 187 -8.03 -14.34 -0.76
CA PHE A 187 -9.07 -15.00 -1.57
C PHE A 187 -8.51 -15.90 -2.66
N ILE A 188 -7.43 -15.49 -3.30
CA ILE A 188 -6.82 -16.24 -4.40
C ILE A 188 -6.17 -17.53 -3.90
N PRO A 189 -5.25 -17.50 -2.91
CA PRO A 189 -4.72 -18.72 -2.30
C PRO A 189 -5.82 -19.60 -1.69
N ALA A 190 -6.83 -18.99 -1.07
CA ALA A 190 -7.98 -19.71 -0.51
C ALA A 190 -8.77 -20.46 -1.59
N PHE A 191 -9.03 -19.80 -2.72
CA PHE A 191 -9.67 -20.43 -3.88
C PHE A 191 -8.84 -21.60 -4.41
N MET A 192 -7.50 -21.43 -4.53
CA MET A 192 -6.59 -22.50 -4.90
C MET A 192 -6.71 -23.70 -3.97
N LEU A 193 -6.70 -23.47 -2.67
CA LEU A 193 -6.82 -24.52 -1.68
C LEU A 193 -8.14 -25.28 -1.82
N CYS A 194 -9.25 -24.55 -1.94
CA CYS A 194 -10.58 -25.10 -2.16
C CYS A 194 -10.63 -25.97 -3.42
N VAL A 195 -10.18 -25.46 -4.56
CA VAL A 195 -10.14 -26.18 -5.85
C VAL A 195 -9.24 -27.40 -5.76
N SER A 196 -8.10 -27.33 -5.07
CA SER A 196 -7.17 -28.47 -4.92
C SER A 196 -7.78 -29.62 -4.12
N ILE A 197 -8.60 -29.32 -3.08
CA ILE A 197 -9.33 -30.32 -2.29
C ILE A 197 -10.38 -31.01 -3.15
N VAL A 198 -11.15 -30.25 -3.93
CA VAL A 198 -12.14 -30.78 -4.88
C VAL A 198 -11.46 -31.69 -5.90
N PHE A 199 -10.37 -31.25 -6.51
CA PHE A 199 -9.62 -32.06 -7.48
C PHE A 199 -9.02 -33.34 -6.88
N TYR A 200 -8.52 -33.26 -5.64
CA TYR A 200 -8.08 -34.43 -4.92
C TYR A 200 -9.22 -35.47 -4.81
N THR A 201 -10.39 -35.03 -4.35
CA THR A 201 -11.57 -35.88 -4.18
C THR A 201 -12.04 -36.49 -5.50
N LEU A 202 -12.08 -35.69 -6.58
CA LEU A 202 -12.43 -36.17 -7.91
C LEU A 202 -11.42 -37.20 -8.48
N SER A 203 -10.12 -36.98 -8.22
CA SER A 203 -9.06 -37.90 -8.66
C SER A 203 -9.10 -39.26 -7.92
N ALA A 204 -9.62 -39.27 -6.71
CA ALA A 204 -9.82 -40.49 -5.91
C ALA A 204 -11.18 -41.17 -6.22
N GLY A 205 -11.92 -40.73 -7.23
CA GLY A 205 -13.29 -41.13 -7.51
C GLY A 205 -13.49 -42.65 -7.59
N LYS A 206 -12.62 -43.39 -8.32
CA LYS A 206 -12.70 -44.87 -8.41
C LYS A 206 -12.58 -45.55 -7.02
N LYS A 207 -11.60 -45.11 -6.23
CA LYS A 207 -11.38 -45.59 -4.85
C LYS A 207 -12.57 -45.27 -3.95
N ASN A 208 -13.11 -44.05 -4.06
CA ASN A 208 -14.23 -43.59 -3.26
C ASN A 208 -15.53 -44.35 -3.60
N VAL A 209 -15.76 -44.64 -4.89
CA VAL A 209 -16.91 -45.45 -5.31
C VAL A 209 -16.81 -46.90 -4.82
N LEU A 210 -15.62 -47.52 -4.86
CA LEU A 210 -15.42 -48.87 -4.29
C LEU A 210 -15.78 -48.88 -2.81
N LYS A 211 -15.29 -47.92 -2.03
CA LYS A 211 -15.64 -47.78 -0.61
C LYS A 211 -17.16 -47.61 -0.40
N LYS A 212 -17.82 -46.82 -1.30
CA LYS A 212 -19.28 -46.64 -1.24
C LYS A 212 -20.03 -47.96 -1.52
N MET A 213 -19.50 -48.79 -2.40
CA MET A 213 -20.06 -50.13 -2.66
C MET A 213 -19.83 -51.11 -1.48
N GLU A 214 -18.75 -50.92 -0.72
CA GLU A 214 -18.48 -51.63 0.54
C GLU A 214 -19.36 -51.16 1.71
N GLY A 215 -20.27 -50.21 1.48
CA GLY A 215 -21.22 -49.70 2.48
C GLY A 215 -20.76 -48.48 3.27
N TYR A 216 -19.60 -47.90 2.99
CA TYR A 216 -19.15 -46.66 3.64
C TYR A 216 -20.03 -45.49 3.26
N THR A 217 -20.44 -44.68 4.24
CA THR A 217 -21.14 -43.42 3.99
C THR A 217 -20.20 -42.42 3.37
N THR A 218 -20.76 -41.47 2.61
CA THR A 218 -19.96 -40.35 1.97
C THR A 218 -19.14 -39.58 2.98
N GLY A 219 -19.71 -39.33 4.20
CA GLY A 219 -19.01 -38.68 5.29
C GLY A 219 -17.79 -39.47 5.81
N ASN A 220 -17.96 -40.82 5.99
CA ASN A 220 -16.87 -41.68 6.44
C ASN A 220 -15.73 -41.78 5.41
N ILE A 221 -16.06 -41.78 4.12
CA ILE A 221 -15.08 -41.78 3.04
C ILE A 221 -14.25 -40.49 3.11
N LEU A 222 -14.92 -39.34 3.19
CA LEU A 222 -14.25 -38.03 3.25
C LEU A 222 -13.42 -37.87 4.54
N LEU A 223 -13.97 -38.28 5.70
CA LEU A 223 -13.23 -38.26 6.97
C LEU A 223 -11.97 -39.11 6.92
N GLY A 224 -12.04 -40.28 6.26
CA GLY A 224 -10.88 -41.14 6.04
C GLY A 224 -9.81 -40.46 5.15
N GLU A 225 -10.21 -39.73 4.13
CA GLU A 225 -9.27 -39.00 3.29
C GLU A 225 -8.69 -37.76 4.03
N ILE A 226 -9.49 -37.05 4.82
CA ILE A 226 -9.02 -35.93 5.68
C ILE A 226 -7.98 -36.45 6.69
N LYS A 227 -8.27 -37.54 7.40
CA LYS A 227 -7.32 -38.17 8.34
C LYS A 227 -6.01 -38.56 7.67
N ALA A 228 -6.03 -38.90 6.38
CA ALA A 228 -4.83 -39.29 5.65
C ALA A 228 -3.89 -38.13 5.36
N PHE A 229 -4.38 -36.89 5.17
CA PHE A 229 -3.52 -35.73 4.91
C PHE A 229 -3.39 -34.75 6.08
N ALA A 230 -4.24 -34.86 7.11
CA ALA A 230 -4.19 -33.99 8.29
C ALA A 230 -2.78 -33.92 8.94
N PRO A 231 -2.04 -35.02 9.13
CA PRO A 231 -0.71 -34.95 9.72
C PRO A 231 0.28 -34.12 8.89
N ALA A 232 0.19 -34.22 7.56
CA ALA A 232 1.04 -33.45 6.67
C ALA A 232 0.67 -31.97 6.65
N LEU A 233 -0.63 -31.63 6.77
CA LEU A 233 -1.08 -30.24 6.91
C LEU A 233 -0.64 -29.68 8.26
N CYS A 234 -0.78 -30.42 9.35
CA CYS A 234 -0.31 -30.01 10.67
C CYS A 234 1.20 -29.76 10.69
N LEU A 235 1.99 -30.66 10.09
CA LEU A 235 3.44 -30.47 9.98
C LEU A 235 3.78 -29.21 9.17
N CYS A 236 3.10 -29.01 8.03
CA CYS A 236 3.28 -27.84 7.19
C CYS A 236 2.93 -26.55 7.95
N PHE A 237 1.80 -26.54 8.68
CA PHE A 237 1.39 -25.44 9.54
C PHE A 237 2.47 -25.12 10.58
N LEU A 238 2.96 -26.13 11.31
CA LEU A 238 3.97 -25.94 12.35
C LEU A 238 5.28 -25.39 11.80
N LEU A 239 5.73 -25.87 10.63
CA LEU A 239 6.96 -25.38 10.01
C LEU A 239 6.85 -23.92 9.56
N ILE A 240 5.74 -23.54 8.91
CA ILE A 240 5.55 -22.18 8.42
C ILE A 240 5.29 -21.23 9.60
N PHE A 241 4.51 -21.66 10.59
CA PHE A 241 4.30 -20.89 11.81
C PHE A 241 5.62 -20.66 12.57
N ALA A 242 6.46 -21.68 12.71
CA ALA A 242 7.77 -21.52 13.31
C ALA A 242 8.68 -20.55 12.53
N ALA A 243 8.67 -20.64 11.19
CA ALA A 243 9.40 -19.71 10.34
C ALA A 243 8.90 -18.26 10.52
N ALA A 244 7.58 -18.05 10.57
CA ALA A 244 7.00 -16.74 10.82
C ALA A 244 7.38 -16.19 12.21
N MET A 245 7.40 -17.05 13.24
CA MET A 245 7.85 -16.67 14.58
C MET A 245 9.35 -16.31 14.63
N ILE A 246 10.19 -17.04 13.87
CA ILE A 246 11.61 -16.67 13.73
C ILE A 246 11.76 -15.30 13.08
N CYS A 247 11.02 -15.03 12.01
CA CYS A 247 10.99 -13.69 11.39
C CYS A 247 10.51 -12.62 12.39
N ALA A 248 9.48 -12.93 13.18
CA ALA A 248 8.95 -12.02 14.19
C ALA A 248 9.96 -11.68 15.31
N VAL A 249 10.86 -12.58 15.67
CA VAL A 249 11.95 -12.27 16.62
C VAL A 249 12.86 -11.15 16.10
N TRP A 250 13.05 -11.07 14.79
CA TRP A 250 13.86 -10.02 14.16
C TRP A 250 13.07 -8.73 13.93
N LEU A 251 11.82 -8.84 13.48
CA LEU A 251 11.00 -7.70 13.09
C LEU A 251 10.23 -7.08 14.27
N HIS A 252 9.87 -7.89 15.27
CA HIS A 252 9.06 -7.50 16.43
C HIS A 252 9.66 -8.05 17.73
N PRO A 253 10.90 -7.68 18.09
CA PRO A 253 11.66 -8.34 19.16
C PRO A 253 11.01 -8.26 20.55
N VAL A 254 10.22 -7.22 20.81
CA VAL A 254 9.53 -7.02 22.10
C VAL A 254 8.11 -7.61 22.08
N ALA A 255 7.50 -7.72 20.89
CA ALA A 255 6.11 -8.14 20.70
C ALA A 255 5.96 -9.51 20.02
N THR A 256 7.00 -10.35 20.00
CA THR A 256 7.00 -11.65 19.30
C THR A 256 5.85 -12.56 19.73
N TRP A 257 5.56 -12.62 21.03
CA TRP A 257 4.47 -13.45 21.55
C TRP A 257 3.09 -12.94 21.13
N GLN A 258 2.89 -11.63 21.18
CA GLN A 258 1.66 -10.95 20.76
C GLN A 258 1.41 -11.17 19.27
N PHE A 259 2.46 -11.09 18.46
CA PHE A 259 2.41 -11.45 17.05
C PHE A 259 1.97 -12.91 16.86
N GLY A 260 2.51 -13.84 17.67
CA GLY A 260 2.12 -15.26 17.63
C GLY A 260 0.63 -15.47 17.88
N LEU A 261 0.04 -14.77 18.85
CA LEU A 261 -1.40 -14.80 19.13
C LEU A 261 -2.21 -14.15 17.99
N PHE A 262 -1.74 -13.04 17.44
CA PHE A 262 -2.34 -12.38 16.29
C PHE A 262 -2.39 -13.30 15.06
N LEU A 263 -1.25 -13.90 14.71
CA LEU A 263 -1.14 -14.87 13.62
C LEU A 263 -2.05 -16.09 13.83
N LEU A 264 -2.16 -16.61 15.05
CA LEU A 264 -3.10 -17.72 15.36
C LEU A 264 -4.55 -17.29 15.12
N GLY A 265 -4.92 -16.06 15.49
CA GLY A 265 -6.23 -15.50 15.19
C GLY A 265 -6.50 -15.42 13.69
N ASP A 266 -5.54 -14.93 12.92
CA ASP A 266 -5.63 -14.86 11.47
C ASP A 266 -5.70 -16.25 10.81
N CYS A 267 -5.04 -17.26 11.39
CA CYS A 267 -5.11 -18.63 10.88
C CYS A 267 -6.52 -19.23 10.91
N LEU A 268 -7.44 -18.70 11.70
CA LEU A 268 -8.85 -19.12 11.68
C LEU A 268 -9.51 -18.88 10.31
N TRP A 269 -9.05 -17.87 9.56
CA TRP A 269 -9.52 -17.61 8.20
C TRP A 269 -9.21 -18.73 7.22
N LEU A 270 -8.16 -19.55 7.48
CA LEU A 270 -7.84 -20.72 6.65
C LEU A 270 -8.87 -21.84 6.80
N LEU A 271 -9.65 -21.85 7.87
CA LEU A 271 -10.73 -22.83 8.04
C LEU A 271 -11.84 -22.64 7.00
N VAL A 272 -12.07 -21.41 6.55
CA VAL A 272 -13.13 -21.08 5.57
C VAL A 272 -12.93 -21.84 4.25
N PRO A 273 -11.79 -21.69 3.53
CA PRO A 273 -11.56 -22.43 2.29
C PRO A 273 -11.44 -23.95 2.50
N LEU A 274 -10.94 -24.40 3.65
CA LEU A 274 -10.91 -25.84 3.99
C LEU A 274 -12.32 -26.38 4.11
N ILE A 275 -13.19 -25.74 4.89
CA ILE A 275 -14.58 -26.16 5.09
C ILE A 275 -15.34 -26.11 3.76
N LEU A 276 -15.19 -25.03 3.00
CA LEU A 276 -15.83 -24.87 1.69
C LEU A 276 -15.39 -25.98 0.72
N GLY A 277 -14.08 -26.25 0.63
CA GLY A 277 -13.54 -27.32 -0.19
C GLY A 277 -14.05 -28.71 0.22
N ILE A 278 -14.20 -28.95 1.52
CA ILE A 278 -14.77 -30.19 2.07
C ILE A 278 -16.26 -30.30 1.71
N LEU A 279 -17.05 -29.23 1.88
CA LEU A 279 -18.49 -29.21 1.54
C LEU A 279 -18.72 -29.43 0.05
N LEU A 280 -17.97 -28.77 -0.82
CA LEU A 280 -18.01 -29.00 -2.26
C LEU A 280 -17.63 -30.44 -2.61
N SER A 281 -16.61 -31.01 -1.97
CA SER A 281 -16.22 -32.39 -2.14
C SER A 281 -17.33 -33.37 -1.72
N LEU A 282 -18.06 -33.08 -0.64
CA LEU A 282 -19.24 -33.86 -0.21
C LEU A 282 -20.35 -33.81 -1.27
N LEU A 283 -20.66 -32.64 -1.83
CA LEU A 283 -21.65 -32.48 -2.88
C LEU A 283 -21.27 -33.28 -4.13
N PHE A 284 -20.01 -33.22 -4.56
CA PHE A 284 -19.53 -33.99 -5.68
C PHE A 284 -19.59 -35.52 -5.42
N LEU A 285 -19.17 -35.99 -4.24
CA LEU A 285 -19.24 -37.39 -3.87
C LEU A 285 -20.69 -37.91 -3.76
N SER A 286 -21.61 -37.11 -3.26
CA SER A 286 -23.03 -37.48 -3.14
C SER A 286 -23.69 -37.65 -4.52
N GLY A 287 -23.36 -36.77 -5.48
CA GLY A 287 -23.88 -36.80 -6.84
C GLY A 287 -23.28 -37.88 -7.76
N GLN A 288 -22.25 -38.62 -7.32
CA GLN A 288 -21.61 -39.65 -8.14
C GLN A 288 -22.48 -40.90 -8.29
N ARG A 289 -22.80 -41.25 -9.55
CA ARG A 289 -23.49 -42.50 -9.90
C ARG A 289 -22.49 -43.67 -9.90
N SER A 290 -22.56 -44.55 -8.92
CA SER A 290 -21.62 -45.64 -8.73
C SER A 290 -21.46 -46.56 -9.95
N ALA A 291 -22.55 -46.81 -10.70
CA ALA A 291 -22.56 -47.66 -11.90
C ALA A 291 -21.69 -47.09 -13.05
N GLU A 292 -21.57 -45.80 -13.19
CA GLU A 292 -20.75 -45.17 -14.26
C GLU A 292 -19.27 -45.25 -13.96
N TYR A 293 -18.88 -45.05 -12.69
CA TYR A 293 -17.49 -45.13 -12.26
C TYR A 293 -16.94 -46.57 -12.28
N VAL A 294 -17.74 -47.56 -11.91
CA VAL A 294 -17.36 -48.97 -12.02
C VAL A 294 -17.10 -49.37 -13.50
N LYS A 295 -17.89 -48.81 -14.45
CA LYS A 295 -17.67 -49.00 -15.90
C LYS A 295 -16.51 -48.16 -16.46
N GLY A 296 -15.69 -47.54 -15.57
CA GLY A 296 -14.55 -46.71 -15.99
C GLY A 296 -14.91 -45.33 -16.61
N LYS A 297 -16.20 -44.98 -16.60
CA LYS A 297 -16.68 -43.67 -17.12
C LYS A 297 -16.54 -42.60 -16.06
N VAL A 298 -15.32 -42.13 -15.83
CA VAL A 298 -15.08 -40.94 -14.99
C VAL A 298 -15.55 -39.70 -15.76
N PRO A 299 -16.21 -38.70 -15.16
CA PRO A 299 -16.63 -37.47 -15.85
C PRO A 299 -15.41 -36.56 -16.15
N LYS A 300 -14.51 -37.10 -16.97
CA LYS A 300 -13.23 -36.51 -17.33
C LYS A 300 -13.38 -35.14 -18.01
N ARG A 301 -14.48 -34.92 -18.74
CA ARG A 301 -14.79 -33.63 -19.40
C ARG A 301 -15.09 -32.54 -18.39
N GLY A 302 -15.88 -32.84 -17.33
CA GLY A 302 -16.19 -31.87 -16.27
C GLY A 302 -14.93 -31.40 -15.54
N ILE A 303 -14.05 -32.35 -15.19
CA ILE A 303 -12.78 -32.05 -14.52
C ILE A 303 -11.89 -31.16 -15.40
N TYR A 304 -11.84 -31.46 -16.72
CA TYR A 304 -11.05 -30.65 -17.67
C TYR A 304 -11.58 -29.22 -17.80
N ILE A 305 -12.91 -29.05 -17.92
CA ILE A 305 -13.56 -27.73 -17.97
C ILE A 305 -13.29 -26.95 -16.69
N THR A 306 -13.46 -27.57 -15.51
CA THR A 306 -13.18 -26.92 -14.22
C THR A 306 -11.72 -26.48 -14.11
N ASN A 307 -10.77 -27.32 -14.56
CA ASN A 307 -9.36 -26.97 -14.59
C ASN A 307 -9.08 -25.78 -15.52
N THR A 308 -9.74 -25.72 -16.69
CA THR A 308 -9.57 -24.62 -17.64
C THR A 308 -10.15 -23.31 -17.08
N LEU A 309 -11.33 -23.36 -16.43
CA LEU A 309 -11.91 -22.19 -15.77
C LEU A 309 -11.04 -21.69 -14.61
N ALA A 310 -10.50 -22.62 -13.81
CA ALA A 310 -9.57 -22.26 -12.74
C ALA A 310 -8.31 -21.58 -13.32
N LYS A 311 -7.72 -22.11 -14.39
CA LYS A 311 -6.59 -21.47 -15.09
C LYS A 311 -6.93 -20.08 -15.59
N ALA A 312 -8.16 -19.88 -16.13
CA ALA A 312 -8.61 -18.55 -16.60
C ALA A 312 -8.62 -17.53 -15.45
N ALA A 313 -9.20 -17.90 -14.32
CA ALA A 313 -9.22 -17.05 -13.16
C ALA A 313 -7.79 -16.70 -12.69
N PHE A 314 -6.92 -17.70 -12.59
CA PHE A 314 -5.51 -17.48 -12.20
C PHE A 314 -4.78 -16.56 -13.17
N LEU A 315 -4.98 -16.76 -14.48
CA LEU A 315 -4.34 -15.95 -15.50
C LEU A 315 -4.74 -14.48 -15.39
N ILE A 316 -6.02 -14.18 -15.18
CA ILE A 316 -6.50 -12.80 -14.99
C ILE A 316 -5.82 -12.16 -13.77
N PHE A 317 -5.77 -12.86 -12.64
CA PHE A 317 -5.14 -12.35 -11.43
C PHE A 317 -3.61 -12.21 -11.55
N ILE A 318 -2.95 -13.13 -12.27
CA ILE A 318 -1.51 -13.03 -12.57
C ILE A 318 -1.22 -11.79 -13.40
N LEU A 319 -1.99 -11.57 -14.48
CA LEU A 319 -1.84 -10.40 -15.33
C LEU A 319 -1.94 -9.12 -14.51
N PHE A 320 -2.97 -9.03 -13.67
CA PHE A 320 -3.16 -7.89 -12.77
C PHE A 320 -1.98 -7.70 -11.81
N SER A 321 -1.62 -8.76 -11.07
CA SER A 321 -0.55 -8.68 -10.05
C SER A 321 0.82 -8.39 -10.66
N LEU A 322 1.17 -9.00 -11.80
CA LEU A 322 2.44 -8.75 -12.48
C LEU A 322 2.48 -7.36 -13.11
N THR A 323 1.38 -6.87 -13.69
CA THR A 323 1.32 -5.50 -14.23
C THR A 323 1.59 -4.47 -13.14
N ILE A 324 0.96 -4.60 -11.97
CA ILE A 324 1.20 -3.70 -10.84
C ILE A 324 2.64 -3.84 -10.33
N ALA A 325 3.15 -5.07 -10.17
CA ALA A 325 4.51 -5.30 -9.71
C ALA A 325 5.55 -4.67 -10.66
N MET A 326 5.36 -4.81 -11.98
CA MET A 326 6.25 -4.22 -12.99
C MET A 326 6.19 -2.68 -12.97
N ARG A 327 4.99 -2.10 -12.81
CA ARG A 327 4.85 -0.65 -12.63
C ARG A 327 5.57 -0.16 -11.38
N ASN A 328 5.42 -0.85 -10.25
CA ASN A 328 6.12 -0.51 -9.02
C ASN A 328 7.66 -0.59 -9.19
N ILE A 329 8.18 -1.59 -9.89
CA ILE A 329 9.61 -1.69 -10.20
C ILE A 329 10.08 -0.48 -11.01
N THR A 330 9.34 -0.11 -12.06
CA THR A 330 9.66 1.05 -12.89
C THR A 330 9.61 2.35 -12.07
N GLN A 331 8.59 2.51 -11.22
CA GLN A 331 8.48 3.66 -10.35
C GLN A 331 9.63 3.70 -9.32
N ILE A 332 9.98 2.58 -8.69
CA ILE A 332 11.13 2.52 -7.76
C ILE A 332 12.41 2.95 -8.46
N TYR A 333 12.65 2.45 -9.67
CA TYR A 333 13.82 2.82 -10.46
C TYR A 333 13.86 4.32 -10.75
N ASN A 334 12.75 4.88 -11.22
CA ASN A 334 12.62 6.31 -11.52
C ASN A 334 12.76 7.17 -10.27
N THR A 335 12.08 6.80 -9.19
CA THR A 335 12.11 7.53 -7.91
C THR A 335 13.50 7.49 -7.27
N PHE A 336 14.21 6.36 -7.37
CA PHE A 336 15.57 6.23 -6.85
C PHE A 336 16.55 7.18 -7.54
N HIS A 337 16.53 7.22 -8.87
CA HIS A 337 17.38 8.15 -9.64
C HIS A 337 16.99 9.61 -9.40
N ALA A 338 15.70 9.89 -9.29
CA ALA A 338 15.24 11.23 -8.96
C ALA A 338 15.63 11.65 -7.53
N ALA A 339 15.56 10.73 -6.58
CA ALA A 339 15.97 11.00 -5.20
C ALA A 339 17.45 11.41 -5.10
N GLU A 340 18.32 10.74 -5.82
CA GLU A 340 19.74 11.10 -5.87
C GLU A 340 19.95 12.50 -6.45
N PHE A 341 19.35 12.78 -7.61
CA PHE A 341 19.40 14.10 -8.24
C PHE A 341 18.83 15.19 -7.33
N CYS A 342 17.61 14.99 -6.81
CA CYS A 342 16.93 15.96 -5.94
C CYS A 342 17.70 16.19 -4.63
N SER A 343 18.24 15.15 -4.02
CA SER A 343 19.06 15.27 -2.80
C SER A 343 20.29 16.14 -2.98
N GLN A 344 20.95 16.02 -4.12
CA GLN A 344 22.11 16.86 -4.46
C GLN A 344 21.70 18.31 -4.75
N LYS A 345 20.63 18.51 -5.54
CA LYS A 345 20.16 19.82 -5.97
C LYS A 345 19.53 20.61 -4.85
N THR A 346 18.75 19.94 -3.97
CA THR A 346 18.01 20.56 -2.85
C THR A 346 18.75 20.46 -1.52
N LYS A 347 20.05 20.25 -1.52
CA LYS A 347 20.85 20.16 -0.29
C LYS A 347 20.73 21.45 0.54
N GLY A 348 20.33 21.28 1.80
CA GLY A 348 20.08 22.41 2.71
C GLY A 348 18.67 23.02 2.59
N TYR A 349 17.84 22.55 1.65
CA TYR A 349 16.44 22.95 1.57
C TYR A 349 15.55 22.02 2.42
N VAL A 350 14.61 22.63 3.12
CA VAL A 350 13.60 21.95 3.95
C VAL A 350 12.21 22.36 3.55
N THR A 351 11.25 21.48 3.75
CA THR A 351 9.82 21.79 3.62
C THR A 351 9.23 22.11 4.99
N VAL A 352 8.15 22.87 4.99
CA VAL A 352 7.37 23.18 6.21
C VAL A 352 5.98 22.54 6.04
N PRO A 353 5.88 21.20 6.20
CA PRO A 353 4.62 20.52 6.04
C PRO A 353 3.67 20.89 7.18
N LEU A 354 2.51 21.42 6.83
CA LEU A 354 1.47 21.76 7.77
C LEU A 354 0.67 20.49 8.09
N ASN A 355 0.60 20.17 9.35
CA ASN A 355 -0.09 18.98 9.81
C ASN A 355 -1.59 19.26 10.05
N ASN A 356 -2.29 19.68 9.00
CA ASN A 356 -3.74 19.95 9.04
C ASN A 356 -4.59 18.67 9.24
N VAL A 357 -3.95 17.50 9.24
CA VAL A 357 -4.61 16.19 9.43
C VAL A 357 -5.34 16.11 10.78
N ASN A 358 -4.99 16.97 11.72
CA ASN A 358 -5.56 16.93 13.05
C ASN A 358 -6.64 17.98 13.32
N SER A 359 -6.80 19.00 12.46
CA SER A 359 -7.72 20.11 12.74
C SER A 359 -8.78 20.34 11.66
N GLY A 360 -8.55 19.87 10.43
CA GLY A 360 -9.44 20.19 9.30
C GLY A 360 -9.61 21.71 9.05
N ARG A 361 -8.89 22.54 9.79
CA ARG A 361 -8.84 24.00 9.68
C ARG A 361 -7.45 24.49 10.01
N ALA A 362 -7.04 25.53 9.32
CA ALA A 362 -5.89 26.33 9.72
C ALA A 362 -6.04 26.78 11.19
N PRO A 363 -4.95 26.85 11.98
CA PRO A 363 -5.00 27.46 13.30
C PRO A 363 -5.66 28.84 13.23
N GLU A 364 -6.58 29.15 14.15
CA GLU A 364 -7.17 30.49 14.22
C GLU A 364 -6.04 31.51 14.43
N GLY A 365 -5.94 32.48 13.50
CA GLY A 365 -4.91 33.51 13.53
C GLY A 365 -3.63 33.20 12.75
N ALA A 366 -3.49 32.02 12.13
CA ALA A 366 -2.37 31.72 11.26
C ALA A 366 -2.36 32.62 10.02
N ASP A 367 -1.27 33.34 9.82
CA ASP A 367 -1.05 34.19 8.64
C ASP A 367 0.00 33.57 7.71
N TYR A 368 -0.45 32.72 6.81
CA TYR A 368 0.40 32.03 5.84
C TYR A 368 1.03 32.98 4.82
N LEU A 369 0.34 34.09 4.52
CA LEU A 369 0.88 35.10 3.61
C LEU A 369 2.02 35.87 4.25
N ALA A 370 1.87 36.27 5.52
CA ALA A 370 2.95 36.87 6.30
C ALA A 370 4.15 35.88 6.44
N PHE A 371 3.90 34.60 6.66
CA PHE A 371 4.94 33.58 6.67
C PHE A 371 5.71 33.53 5.35
N TYR A 372 5.01 33.51 4.23
CA TYR A 372 5.64 33.49 2.91
C TYR A 372 6.56 34.73 2.73
N TYR A 373 6.06 35.92 2.98
CA TYR A 373 6.85 37.16 2.84
C TYR A 373 8.01 37.25 3.83
N ALA A 374 7.88 36.71 5.04
CA ALA A 374 8.96 36.65 6.02
C ALA A 374 10.08 35.70 5.63
N THR A 375 9.79 34.70 4.77
CA THR A 375 10.72 33.60 4.49
C THR A 375 11.24 33.60 3.04
N VAL A 376 10.49 34.13 2.06
CA VAL A 376 10.83 34.01 0.64
C VAL A 376 12.19 34.62 0.28
N ASP A 377 12.51 35.80 0.81
CA ASP A 377 13.80 36.46 0.54
C ASP A 377 14.86 36.00 1.54
N ARG A 378 14.50 35.89 2.82
CA ARG A 378 15.44 35.57 3.89
C ARG A 378 16.05 34.18 3.77
N TYR A 379 15.25 33.18 3.35
CA TYR A 379 15.66 31.80 3.23
C TYR A 379 15.61 31.30 1.78
N ASN A 380 15.68 32.20 0.83
CA ASN A 380 15.59 31.88 -0.61
C ASN A 380 14.44 30.88 -0.88
N GLY A 381 13.25 31.23 -0.41
CA GLY A 381 12.07 30.37 -0.47
C GLY A 381 11.66 30.07 -1.92
N ILE A 382 11.59 28.80 -2.25
CA ILE A 382 11.24 28.33 -3.60
C ILE A 382 9.83 27.75 -3.57
N LEU A 383 8.97 28.28 -4.45
CA LEU A 383 7.64 27.77 -4.69
C LEU A 383 7.64 26.96 -5.99
N MET A 384 7.20 25.71 -5.92
CA MET A 384 6.93 24.86 -7.08
C MET A 384 5.73 23.95 -6.76
N ALA A 385 4.54 24.44 -7.05
CA ALA A 385 3.29 23.72 -6.81
C ALA A 385 2.77 23.10 -8.11
N ALA A 386 2.88 21.80 -8.21
CA ALA A 386 2.47 21.00 -9.37
C ALA A 386 1.30 20.05 -9.07
N ASN A 387 0.49 20.37 -8.06
CA ASN A 387 -0.59 19.47 -7.63
C ASN A 387 -1.76 19.42 -8.61
N ASP A 388 -1.94 20.50 -9.36
CA ASP A 388 -2.91 20.55 -10.46
C ASP A 388 -2.39 19.83 -11.71
N PHE A 389 -1.13 19.41 -11.69
CA PHE A 389 -0.51 18.61 -12.74
C PHE A 389 -0.88 17.13 -12.53
N ASN A 390 -2.11 16.80 -12.86
CA ASN A 390 -2.66 15.47 -12.65
C ASN A 390 -2.23 14.53 -13.78
N TYR A 391 -1.32 13.64 -13.43
CA TYR A 391 -0.86 12.57 -14.27
C TYR A 391 -1.44 11.26 -13.77
N ASP A 392 -2.19 10.55 -14.62
CA ASP A 392 -2.65 9.21 -14.27
C ASP A 392 -1.47 8.25 -14.28
N LEU A 393 -1.05 7.87 -13.07
CA LEU A 393 0.00 6.87 -12.84
C LEU A 393 -0.37 5.50 -13.44
N PHE A 394 -1.67 5.22 -13.64
CA PHE A 394 -2.14 3.96 -14.18
C PHE A 394 -2.20 3.95 -15.71
N GLU A 395 -2.61 5.06 -16.33
CA GLU A 395 -2.70 5.15 -17.79
C GLU A 395 -1.44 5.69 -18.45
N GLY A 396 -0.50 6.24 -17.69
CA GLY A 396 0.68 6.89 -18.25
C GLY A 396 0.35 8.11 -19.09
N LYS A 397 -0.80 8.74 -18.86
CA LYS A 397 -1.31 9.88 -19.62
C LYS A 397 -1.67 11.02 -18.68
N MET A 398 -1.57 12.25 -19.20
CA MET A 398 -2.18 13.40 -18.57
C MET A 398 -3.68 13.22 -18.51
N LEU A 399 -4.29 13.38 -17.34
CA LEU A 399 -5.74 13.21 -17.11
C LEU A 399 -6.61 14.29 -17.77
N GLY A 400 -6.14 14.86 -18.83
CA GLY A 400 -6.86 15.72 -19.73
C GLY A 400 -6.45 17.19 -19.69
N GLU A 401 -6.21 17.72 -20.85
CA GLU A 401 -6.01 19.14 -21.09
C GLU A 401 -7.25 19.99 -20.72
N ALA A 402 -8.41 19.32 -20.57
CA ALA A 402 -9.73 19.97 -20.46
C ALA A 402 -9.97 20.77 -19.16
N TYR A 403 -9.16 20.57 -18.10
CA TYR A 403 -9.41 21.21 -16.80
C TYR A 403 -8.22 21.97 -16.23
N GLY A 404 -7.24 22.34 -17.06
CA GLY A 404 -6.03 23.04 -16.59
C GLY A 404 -5.13 22.19 -15.71
N GLN A 405 -5.16 20.89 -15.91
CA GLN A 405 -4.38 19.91 -15.16
C GLN A 405 -2.92 19.83 -15.59
N ASP A 406 -2.50 20.71 -16.50
CA ASP A 406 -1.13 20.86 -16.97
C ASP A 406 -0.47 22.18 -16.53
N TYR A 407 -1.06 22.86 -15.52
CA TYR A 407 -0.51 24.04 -14.90
C TYR A 407 0.31 23.71 -13.66
N ALA A 408 1.41 24.45 -13.47
CA ALA A 408 2.16 24.46 -12.23
C ALA A 408 2.42 25.92 -11.80
N HIS A 409 2.47 26.15 -10.50
CA HIS A 409 2.67 27.46 -9.92
C HIS A 409 4.09 27.59 -9.38
N ILE A 410 4.81 28.65 -9.75
CA ILE A 410 6.18 28.91 -9.34
C ILE A 410 6.31 30.35 -8.83
N ASN A 411 7.41 30.64 -8.13
CA ASN A 411 7.87 32.01 -7.88
C ASN A 411 9.16 32.31 -8.67
N ARG A 412 9.64 33.56 -8.65
CA ARG A 412 10.89 33.96 -9.34
C ARG A 412 12.10 33.20 -8.82
N ASN A 413 12.17 32.87 -7.54
CA ASN A 413 13.27 32.09 -6.97
C ASN A 413 13.41 30.73 -7.62
N TYR A 414 12.31 30.11 -8.05
CA TYR A 414 12.35 28.85 -8.79
C TYR A 414 13.09 28.99 -10.12
N LEU A 415 12.94 30.09 -10.87
CA LEU A 415 13.62 30.33 -12.15
C LEU A 415 15.14 30.46 -11.98
N ALA A 416 15.58 31.07 -10.88
CA ALA A 416 16.99 31.13 -10.52
C ALA A 416 17.54 29.76 -10.11
N PHE A 417 16.74 28.97 -9.40
CA PHE A 417 17.10 27.65 -8.92
C PHE A 417 17.07 26.59 -10.04
N ASN A 418 16.09 26.64 -10.93
CA ASN A 418 15.88 25.73 -12.05
C ASN A 418 15.80 26.52 -13.36
N PRO A 419 16.94 26.75 -14.07
CA PRO A 419 16.98 27.59 -15.25
C PRO A 419 16.04 27.13 -16.36
N ILE A 420 15.23 28.03 -16.89
CA ILE A 420 14.31 27.80 -18.00
C ILE A 420 14.74 28.74 -19.16
N TYR A 421 14.72 28.22 -20.38
CA TYR A 421 15.23 28.89 -21.53
C TYR A 421 14.11 29.25 -22.52
N ALA A 422 14.15 30.46 -23.05
CA ALA A 422 13.33 30.88 -24.18
C ALA A 422 13.76 30.20 -25.48
N PRO A 423 12.90 30.18 -26.52
CA PRO A 423 13.23 29.50 -27.79
C PRO A 423 14.47 30.01 -28.54
N ASP A 424 14.95 31.20 -28.21
CA ASP A 424 16.18 31.79 -28.72
C ASP A 424 17.42 31.45 -27.92
N GLY A 425 17.24 30.67 -26.83
CA GLY A 425 18.31 30.21 -25.94
C GLY A 425 18.62 31.16 -24.79
N GLU A 426 17.92 32.30 -24.65
CA GLU A 426 18.08 33.20 -23.52
C GLU A 426 17.42 32.58 -22.27
N GLN A 427 18.10 32.69 -21.11
CA GLN A 427 17.50 32.25 -19.84
C GLN A 427 16.38 33.19 -19.44
N ILE A 428 15.20 32.66 -19.14
CA ILE A 428 14.06 33.42 -18.65
C ILE A 428 14.35 33.88 -17.22
N GLY A 429 14.38 35.17 -17.05
CA GLY A 429 14.60 35.86 -15.78
C GLY A 429 13.83 37.19 -15.74
N ASP A 430 14.17 38.06 -14.81
CA ASP A 430 13.45 39.31 -14.54
C ASP A 430 13.27 40.22 -15.78
N ALA A 431 14.19 40.15 -16.73
CA ALA A 431 14.10 40.96 -17.96
C ALA A 431 12.91 40.62 -18.86
N LEU A 432 12.43 39.39 -18.82
CA LEU A 432 11.31 38.92 -19.63
C LEU A 432 9.99 38.88 -18.84
N LEU A 433 10.05 39.03 -17.52
CA LEU A 433 8.88 39.05 -16.65
C LEU A 433 8.39 40.48 -16.40
N SER A 434 7.08 40.62 -16.32
CA SER A 434 6.44 41.90 -15.98
C SER A 434 6.19 41.97 -14.47
N ASP A 435 6.42 43.14 -13.89
CA ASP A 435 6.07 43.41 -12.49
C ASP A 435 4.60 43.78 -12.28
N THR A 436 3.88 44.06 -13.38
CA THR A 436 2.49 44.57 -13.34
C THR A 436 1.47 43.61 -13.96
N HIS A 437 1.92 42.53 -14.61
CA HIS A 437 1.08 41.57 -15.31
C HIS A 437 1.23 40.19 -14.73
N VAL A 438 0.21 39.35 -14.93
CA VAL A 438 0.33 37.93 -14.63
C VAL A 438 1.31 37.27 -15.61
N ASN A 439 2.43 36.79 -15.12
CA ASN A 439 3.42 36.09 -15.95
C ASN A 439 3.09 34.63 -16.11
N ILE A 440 2.97 34.17 -17.35
CA ILE A 440 2.73 32.75 -17.68
C ILE A 440 3.80 32.33 -18.67
N LEU A 441 4.56 31.25 -18.29
CA LEU A 441 5.52 30.62 -19.18
C LEU A 441 4.80 29.50 -19.92
N LEU A 442 4.66 29.64 -21.22
CA LEU A 442 3.96 28.70 -22.09
C LEU A 442 4.99 27.84 -22.86
N PRO A 443 4.94 26.50 -22.78
CA PRO A 443 5.84 25.68 -23.56
C PRO A 443 5.60 25.87 -25.06
N LYS A 444 6.66 25.89 -25.83
CA LYS A 444 6.59 26.08 -27.28
C LYS A 444 5.75 25.03 -27.99
N SER A 445 5.76 23.80 -27.49
CA SER A 445 4.90 22.72 -27.97
C SER A 445 3.41 22.96 -27.79
N LYS A 446 3.02 23.88 -26.87
CA LYS A 446 1.64 24.23 -26.56
C LYS A 446 1.27 25.68 -26.99
N GLU A 447 2.06 26.28 -27.86
CA GLU A 447 1.83 27.66 -28.33
C GLU A 447 0.43 27.84 -28.94
N TYR A 448 -0.17 26.79 -29.50
CA TYR A 448 -1.53 26.76 -30.03
C TYR A 448 -2.62 27.07 -28.99
N ARG A 449 -2.31 26.98 -27.68
CA ARG A 449 -3.22 27.33 -26.58
C ARG A 449 -3.09 28.73 -26.05
N ARG A 450 -2.33 29.60 -26.74
CA ARG A 450 -1.98 30.94 -26.26
C ARG A 450 -3.20 31.79 -25.88
N ASP A 451 -4.26 31.73 -26.67
CA ASP A 451 -5.48 32.54 -26.43
C ASP A 451 -6.28 31.98 -25.24
N GLU A 452 -6.40 30.66 -25.10
CA GLU A 452 -6.99 29.98 -23.94
C GLU A 452 -6.23 30.31 -22.64
N VAL A 453 -4.89 30.26 -22.70
CA VAL A 453 -4.02 30.57 -21.56
C VAL A 453 -4.14 32.05 -21.15
N ARG A 454 -4.27 32.95 -22.13
CA ARG A 454 -4.50 34.37 -21.86
C ARG A 454 -5.85 34.62 -21.18
N GLU A 455 -6.93 34.03 -21.70
CA GLU A 455 -8.26 34.15 -21.11
C GLU A 455 -8.29 33.62 -19.67
N ARG A 456 -7.67 32.47 -19.44
CA ARG A 456 -7.59 31.87 -18.12
C ARG A 456 -6.71 32.69 -17.17
N GLY A 457 -5.56 33.20 -17.62
CA GLY A 457 -4.68 34.06 -16.83
C GLY A 457 -5.37 35.36 -16.42
N ALA A 458 -6.16 35.95 -17.29
CA ALA A 458 -6.96 37.14 -16.98
C ALA A 458 -8.05 36.87 -15.90
N SER A 459 -8.53 35.65 -15.76
CA SER A 459 -9.49 35.28 -14.71
C SER A 459 -8.88 35.17 -13.31
N TRP A 460 -7.55 35.01 -13.19
CA TRP A 460 -6.86 34.94 -11.90
C TRP A 460 -6.48 36.29 -11.29
N GLY A 461 -6.40 37.33 -12.10
CA GLY A 461 -6.15 38.69 -11.64
C GLY A 461 -7.38 39.56 -11.85
N ASN A 462 -7.67 40.48 -10.94
CA ASN A 462 -8.74 41.46 -11.07
C ASN A 462 -8.49 42.37 -12.25
N SER A 463 -8.75 41.93 -13.50
CA SER A 463 -8.56 42.67 -14.76
C SER A 463 -7.10 43.01 -15.11
N VAL A 464 -6.14 42.22 -14.72
CA VAL A 464 -4.72 42.45 -15.02
C VAL A 464 -4.37 41.85 -16.40
N ASP A 465 -3.60 42.58 -17.20
CA ASP A 465 -3.06 42.02 -18.44
C ASP A 465 -2.14 40.83 -18.20
N VAL A 466 -2.08 39.89 -19.15
CA VAL A 466 -1.32 38.65 -19.04
C VAL A 466 -0.08 38.77 -19.94
N ASN A 467 1.10 38.61 -19.32
CA ASN A 467 2.36 38.47 -20.03
C ASN A 467 2.64 36.99 -20.30
N ILE A 468 2.63 36.58 -21.58
CA ILE A 468 2.90 35.21 -21.98
C ILE A 468 4.29 35.14 -22.60
N VAL A 469 5.20 34.47 -21.91
CA VAL A 469 6.57 34.19 -22.35
C VAL A 469 6.64 32.74 -22.84
N LEU A 470 7.14 32.53 -24.07
CA LEU A 470 7.37 31.19 -24.57
C LEU A 470 8.67 30.61 -24.01
N TYR A 471 8.67 29.35 -23.64
CA TYR A 471 9.88 28.64 -23.27
C TYR A 471 10.10 27.39 -24.14
N ASP A 472 11.36 26.98 -24.30
CA ASP A 472 11.74 25.78 -25.02
C ASP A 472 11.63 24.57 -24.08
N ASP A 473 10.56 23.80 -24.23
CA ASP A 473 10.26 22.62 -23.44
C ASP A 473 11.18 21.42 -23.73
N LYS A 474 12.03 21.53 -24.78
CA LYS A 474 13.07 20.52 -25.08
C LYS A 474 14.42 20.87 -24.45
N ALA A 475 14.68 22.15 -24.24
CA ALA A 475 15.91 22.65 -23.63
C ALA A 475 15.78 22.88 -22.12
N SER A 476 14.55 22.81 -21.58
CA SER A 476 14.23 23.15 -20.18
C SER A 476 13.62 21.95 -19.49
N ASP A 477 14.34 21.35 -18.56
CA ASP A 477 13.82 20.30 -17.69
C ASP A 477 13.13 20.91 -16.49
N ILE A 478 11.84 20.65 -16.32
CA ILE A 478 11.03 21.18 -15.23
C ILE A 478 10.82 20.10 -14.17
N TYR A 479 11.23 20.38 -12.93
CA TYR A 479 11.11 19.45 -11.81
C TYR A 479 10.27 20.06 -10.68
N SER A 480 9.37 19.25 -10.14
CA SER A 480 8.58 19.60 -8.95
C SER A 480 9.33 19.43 -7.64
N TYR A 481 10.44 18.67 -7.66
CA TYR A 481 11.17 18.23 -6.47
C TYR A 481 10.32 17.49 -5.44
N ASN A 482 9.18 16.94 -5.91
CA ASN A 482 8.25 16.18 -5.07
C ASN A 482 7.95 14.83 -5.74
N ALA A 483 8.21 13.73 -5.01
CA ALA A 483 8.00 12.36 -5.50
C ALA A 483 6.53 12.03 -5.81
N SER A 484 5.57 12.75 -5.23
CA SER A 484 4.14 12.53 -5.47
C SER A 484 3.63 13.17 -6.76
N THR A 485 4.45 13.99 -7.43
CA THR A 485 4.11 14.68 -8.68
C THR A 485 5.02 14.24 -9.81
N GLY A 486 4.58 14.41 -11.03
CA GLY A 486 5.35 14.10 -12.24
C GLY A 486 5.25 12.65 -12.72
N LEU A 487 5.94 12.38 -13.82
CA LEU A 487 5.91 11.10 -14.54
C LEU A 487 6.61 10.00 -13.75
N GLY A 488 5.83 9.02 -13.29
CA GLY A 488 6.39 7.81 -12.70
C GLY A 488 7.18 8.02 -11.41
N GLY A 489 6.90 9.08 -10.63
CA GLY A 489 7.53 9.32 -9.35
C GLY A 489 8.94 9.94 -9.43
N ASN A 490 9.31 10.52 -10.57
CA ASN A 490 10.60 11.16 -10.76
C ASN A 490 10.57 12.69 -10.52
N GLY A 491 9.42 13.27 -10.21
CA GLY A 491 9.25 14.70 -10.03
C GLY A 491 9.38 15.57 -11.29
N ALA A 492 9.66 14.97 -12.46
CA ALA A 492 9.75 15.68 -13.72
C ALA A 492 8.36 15.98 -14.30
N LEU A 493 8.18 17.18 -14.82
CA LEU A 493 6.91 17.64 -15.39
C LEU A 493 7.07 17.83 -16.91
N PRO A 494 6.35 17.05 -17.75
CA PRO A 494 6.45 17.18 -19.20
C PRO A 494 5.72 18.45 -19.66
N ALA A 495 6.48 19.45 -20.12
CA ALA A 495 5.99 20.69 -20.71
C ALA A 495 4.81 21.35 -19.95
N PRO A 496 4.96 21.68 -18.64
CA PRO A 496 3.91 22.34 -17.87
C PRO A 496 3.72 23.79 -18.31
N ILE A 497 2.50 24.30 -18.17
CA ILE A 497 2.25 25.75 -18.23
C ILE A 497 2.57 26.31 -16.84
N LEU A 498 3.58 27.18 -16.75
CA LEU A 498 4.05 27.72 -15.49
C LEU A 498 3.46 29.08 -15.22
N VAL A 499 2.82 29.23 -14.05
CA VAL A 499 2.26 30.52 -13.61
C VAL A 499 3.16 31.10 -12.52
N VAL A 500 3.74 32.25 -12.77
CA VAL A 500 4.57 32.94 -11.77
C VAL A 500 3.66 33.65 -10.78
N LYS A 501 3.67 33.21 -9.52
CA LYS A 501 2.83 33.73 -8.43
C LYS A 501 3.58 34.72 -7.60
N GLU A 502 3.14 35.99 -7.71
CA GLU A 502 3.71 37.13 -6.99
C GLU A 502 2.63 38.15 -6.65
N GLY A 503 2.89 39.03 -5.68
CA GLY A 503 2.02 40.15 -5.30
C GLY A 503 0.57 39.70 -5.05
N ASP A 504 -0.37 40.37 -5.70
CA ASP A 504 -1.82 40.13 -5.52
C ASP A 504 -2.32 38.78 -6.01
N LEU A 505 -1.45 37.96 -6.64
CA LEU A 505 -1.77 36.57 -7.03
C LEU A 505 -1.53 35.56 -5.91
N LEU A 506 -0.95 36.01 -4.81
CA LEU A 506 -0.72 35.20 -3.64
C LEU A 506 -1.90 35.30 -2.68
N ASP A 507 -2.39 34.16 -2.23
CA ASP A 507 -3.44 34.04 -1.22
C ASP A 507 -2.94 33.11 -0.12
N GLY A 508 -3.25 33.45 1.13
CA GLY A 508 -2.89 32.65 2.29
C GLY A 508 -3.37 31.20 2.21
N LEU A 509 -4.55 30.97 1.66
CA LEU A 509 -5.10 29.61 1.45
C LEU A 509 -4.26 28.79 0.47
N PHE A 510 -3.75 29.41 -0.59
CA PHE A 510 -2.86 28.74 -1.52
C PHE A 510 -1.52 28.42 -0.87
N ILE A 511 -0.95 29.34 -0.10
CA ILE A 511 0.31 29.11 0.62
C ILE A 511 0.14 27.98 1.63
N GLU A 512 -0.96 27.95 2.38
CA GLU A 512 -1.30 26.84 3.27
C GLU A 512 -1.31 25.50 2.54
N ALA A 513 -2.06 25.42 1.43
CA ALA A 513 -2.15 24.20 0.63
C ALA A 513 -0.78 23.79 0.08
N TRP A 514 0.01 24.72 -0.42
CA TRP A 514 1.33 24.44 -1.01
C TRP A 514 2.35 24.02 0.06
N CYS A 515 2.34 24.62 1.24
CA CYS A 515 3.14 24.17 2.37
C CYS A 515 2.76 22.75 2.80
N SER A 516 1.46 22.46 2.96
CA SER A 516 0.94 21.13 3.34
C SER A 516 1.38 20.03 2.37
N GLN A 517 1.51 20.39 1.08
CA GLN A 517 1.88 19.49 0.00
C GLN A 517 3.41 19.41 -0.22
N GLY A 518 4.21 20.17 0.55
CA GLY A 518 5.66 20.25 0.39
C GLY A 518 6.10 20.96 -0.90
N ALA A 519 5.25 21.85 -1.45
CA ALA A 519 5.52 22.60 -2.67
C ALA A 519 6.28 23.89 -2.42
N TYR A 520 6.39 24.33 -1.17
CA TYR A 520 7.18 25.46 -0.74
C TYR A 520 8.33 25.01 0.14
N PHE A 521 9.57 25.32 -0.23
CA PHE A 521 10.77 24.88 0.47
C PHE A 521 11.78 26.01 0.67
N LEU A 522 12.47 25.98 1.82
CA LEU A 522 13.31 27.04 2.34
C LEU A 522 14.75 26.56 2.45
N TYR A 523 15.71 27.41 2.12
CA TYR A 523 17.13 27.13 2.32
C TYR A 523 17.55 27.41 3.76
N VAL A 524 17.65 26.36 4.58
CA VAL A 524 18.01 26.42 6.00
C VAL A 524 19.09 25.39 6.30
N PRO A 525 20.35 25.67 5.96
CA PRO A 525 21.45 24.70 6.06
C PRO A 525 22.01 24.60 7.49
N THR A 526 21.14 24.37 8.48
CA THR A 526 21.49 24.18 9.89
C THR A 526 21.21 22.76 10.33
N ASP A 527 21.80 22.34 11.45
CA ASP A 527 21.57 20.99 12.01
C ASP A 527 20.14 20.86 12.59
N ASP A 528 19.53 21.97 12.99
CA ASP A 528 18.14 22.03 13.47
C ASP A 528 17.36 23.14 12.75
N PRO A 529 16.87 22.87 11.54
CA PRO A 529 16.08 23.83 10.76
C PRO A 529 14.78 24.25 11.44
N TYR A 530 14.18 23.36 12.25
CA TYR A 530 12.96 23.69 12.97
C TYR A 530 13.19 24.78 14.03
N ALA A 531 14.25 24.67 14.83
CA ALA A 531 14.62 25.66 15.82
C ALA A 531 14.93 27.02 15.18
N GLU A 532 15.55 27.04 13.99
CA GLU A 532 15.85 28.26 13.24
C GLU A 532 14.57 28.96 12.72
N LEU A 533 13.58 28.19 12.27
CA LEU A 533 12.33 28.73 11.74
C LEU A 533 11.29 29.02 12.83
N LEU A 534 11.43 28.44 14.01
CA LEU A 534 10.44 28.54 15.10
C LEU A 534 10.03 29.97 15.48
N PRO A 535 10.93 30.97 15.53
CA PRO A 535 10.52 32.35 15.81
C PRO A 535 9.52 32.91 14.79
N ILE A 536 9.75 32.64 13.48
CA ILE A 536 8.86 33.09 12.41
C ILE A 536 7.54 32.29 12.43
N LEU A 537 7.62 30.98 12.66
CA LEU A 537 6.42 30.14 12.78
C LEU A 537 5.51 30.62 13.91
N ARG A 538 6.08 31.05 15.05
CA ARG A 538 5.33 31.62 16.18
C ARG A 538 4.76 32.99 15.87
N GLU A 539 5.55 33.87 15.25
CA GLU A 539 5.10 35.22 14.88
C GLU A 539 3.91 35.17 13.91
N THR A 540 3.88 34.16 13.03
CA THR A 540 2.82 33.97 12.03
C THR A 540 1.72 32.99 12.49
N GLY A 541 1.82 32.42 13.70
CA GLY A 541 0.82 31.51 14.26
C GLY A 541 0.77 30.13 13.58
N ILE A 542 1.83 29.73 12.87
CA ILE A 542 1.88 28.46 12.10
C ILE A 542 2.56 27.34 12.91
N ASP A 543 3.24 27.66 13.99
CA ASP A 543 3.98 26.70 14.83
C ASP A 543 3.10 25.55 15.32
N ALA A 544 1.84 25.82 15.65
CA ALA A 544 0.87 24.79 16.05
C ALA A 544 0.55 23.76 14.94
N ALA A 545 0.66 24.16 13.68
CA ALA A 545 0.43 23.30 12.52
C ALA A 545 1.70 22.62 12.01
N THR A 546 2.88 23.04 12.48
CA THR A 546 4.18 22.56 11.99
C THR A 546 4.83 21.66 13.03
N VAL A 547 4.98 20.38 12.73
CA VAL A 547 5.56 19.39 13.66
C VAL A 547 7.05 19.16 13.39
N SER A 548 7.48 19.35 12.15
CA SER A 548 8.87 19.10 11.72
C SER A 548 9.17 19.84 10.41
N THR A 549 10.45 19.99 10.12
CA THR A 549 10.94 20.58 8.88
C THR A 549 11.81 19.57 8.12
N PRO A 550 11.20 18.55 7.50
CA PRO A 550 11.96 17.53 6.78
C PRO A 550 12.67 18.12 5.57
N THR A 551 13.76 17.50 5.16
CA THR A 551 14.42 17.85 3.90
C THR A 551 13.51 17.58 2.71
N VAL A 552 13.70 18.31 1.63
CA VAL A 552 12.94 18.09 0.37
C VAL A 552 13.11 16.65 -0.12
N ALA A 553 14.29 16.08 0.02
CA ALA A 553 14.59 14.70 -0.35
C ALA A 553 13.80 13.65 0.45
N ALA A 554 13.36 13.96 1.66
CA ALA A 554 12.61 13.02 2.51
C ALA A 554 11.27 12.56 1.90
N THR A 555 10.68 13.35 0.99
CA THR A 555 9.49 12.95 0.23
C THR A 555 9.76 11.76 -0.67
N PHE A 556 10.95 11.69 -1.28
CA PHE A 556 11.39 10.56 -2.12
C PHE A 556 11.65 9.31 -1.29
N ASP A 557 12.29 9.43 -0.13
CA ASP A 557 12.51 8.31 0.77
C ASP A 557 11.20 7.69 1.24
N LYS A 558 10.23 8.51 1.60
CA LYS A 558 8.88 8.06 1.97
C LYS A 558 8.19 7.33 0.81
N MET A 559 8.30 7.85 -0.40
CA MET A 559 7.73 7.22 -1.60
C MET A 559 8.43 5.89 -1.92
N LEU A 560 9.76 5.83 -1.84
CA LEU A 560 10.53 4.59 -2.06
C LEU A 560 10.14 3.50 -1.06
N HIS A 561 9.97 3.84 0.21
CA HIS A 561 9.49 2.91 1.22
C HIS A 561 8.09 2.37 0.88
N HIS A 562 7.16 3.24 0.50
CA HIS A 562 5.82 2.85 0.10
C HIS A 562 5.82 1.94 -1.14
N LEU A 563 6.56 2.31 -2.19
CA LEU A 563 6.66 1.52 -3.42
C LEU A 563 7.32 0.16 -3.18
N THR A 564 8.36 0.10 -2.36
CA THR A 564 9.04 -1.15 -1.99
C THR A 564 8.08 -2.08 -1.23
N TYR A 565 7.30 -1.53 -0.32
CA TYR A 565 6.26 -2.27 0.40
C TYR A 565 5.20 -2.84 -0.55
N MET A 566 4.67 -2.01 -1.46
CA MET A 566 3.71 -2.45 -2.47
C MET A 566 4.30 -3.51 -3.41
N LEU A 567 5.56 -3.36 -3.82
CA LEU A 567 6.24 -4.36 -4.66
C LEU A 567 6.36 -5.71 -3.94
N MET A 568 6.69 -5.73 -2.65
CA MET A 568 6.75 -6.98 -1.88
C MET A 568 5.39 -7.69 -1.88
N ILE A 569 4.30 -6.97 -1.64
CA ILE A 569 2.95 -7.54 -1.60
C ILE A 569 2.57 -8.12 -2.96
N TRP A 570 2.61 -7.31 -4.01
CA TRP A 570 2.20 -7.71 -5.34
C TRP A 570 3.15 -8.75 -5.95
N GLY A 571 4.45 -8.68 -5.64
CA GLY A 571 5.46 -9.64 -6.05
C GLY A 571 5.25 -11.02 -5.43
N VAL A 572 5.01 -11.09 -4.13
CA VAL A 572 4.70 -12.34 -3.44
C VAL A 572 3.41 -12.95 -3.98
N GLN A 573 2.37 -12.13 -4.17
CA GLN A 573 1.10 -12.58 -4.75
C GLN A 573 1.28 -13.12 -6.17
N ALA A 574 2.01 -12.41 -7.03
CA ALA A 574 2.30 -12.85 -8.39
C ALA A 574 3.06 -14.18 -8.40
N LEU A 575 4.07 -14.34 -7.54
CA LEU A 575 4.85 -15.58 -7.42
C LEU A 575 3.94 -16.75 -7.03
N VAL A 576 3.08 -16.56 -6.05
CA VAL A 576 2.11 -17.57 -5.58
C VAL A 576 1.19 -18.00 -6.71
N LEU A 577 0.65 -17.03 -7.46
CA LEU A 577 -0.23 -17.28 -8.59
C LEU A 577 0.48 -18.03 -9.73
N LEU A 578 1.73 -17.65 -10.05
CA LEU A 578 2.54 -18.34 -11.05
C LEU A 578 2.76 -19.82 -10.68
N ILE A 579 3.09 -20.10 -9.43
CA ILE A 579 3.25 -21.46 -8.94
C ILE A 579 1.92 -22.22 -9.04
N GLY A 580 0.81 -21.59 -8.69
CA GLY A 580 -0.52 -22.17 -8.83
C GLY A 580 -0.89 -22.48 -10.28
N LEU A 581 -0.64 -21.54 -11.18
CA LEU A 581 -0.84 -21.75 -12.63
C LEU A 581 0.02 -22.91 -13.13
N PHE A 582 1.29 -22.96 -12.75
CA PHE A 582 2.19 -24.06 -13.09
C PHE A 582 1.61 -25.43 -12.67
N CYS A 583 1.10 -25.54 -11.43
CA CYS A 583 0.45 -26.75 -10.95
C CYS A 583 -0.81 -27.12 -11.76
N LEU A 584 -1.63 -26.13 -12.12
CA LEU A 584 -2.83 -26.35 -12.95
C LEU A 584 -2.48 -26.76 -14.38
N ILE A 585 -1.40 -26.24 -14.94
CA ILE A 585 -0.89 -26.64 -16.28
C ILE A 585 -0.43 -28.09 -16.24
N LEU A 586 0.40 -28.47 -15.27
CA LEU A 586 0.86 -29.86 -15.09
C LEU A 586 -0.31 -30.82 -14.90
N PHE A 587 -1.30 -30.41 -14.10
CA PHE A 587 -2.50 -31.22 -13.90
C PHE A 587 -3.32 -31.37 -15.18
N GLY A 588 -3.53 -30.30 -15.93
CA GLY A 588 -4.23 -30.31 -17.21
C GLY A 588 -3.55 -31.21 -18.23
N ALA A 589 -2.21 -31.11 -18.36
CA ALA A 589 -1.40 -31.96 -19.22
C ALA A 589 -1.52 -33.43 -18.85
N ARG A 590 -1.43 -33.76 -17.55
CA ARG A 590 -1.61 -35.13 -17.06
C ARG A 590 -3.02 -35.64 -17.38
N LEU A 591 -4.05 -34.85 -17.06
CA LEU A 591 -5.44 -35.22 -17.32
C LEU A 591 -5.67 -35.50 -18.81
N TYR A 592 -5.10 -34.68 -19.70
CA TYR A 592 -5.19 -34.88 -21.15
C TYR A 592 -4.49 -36.19 -21.56
N CYS A 593 -3.26 -36.42 -21.13
CA CYS A 593 -2.53 -37.64 -21.45
C CYS A 593 -3.19 -38.90 -20.91
N ASP A 594 -3.78 -38.87 -19.70
CA ASP A 594 -4.50 -39.98 -19.11
C ASP A 594 -5.83 -40.25 -19.81
N ASN A 595 -6.51 -39.21 -20.33
CA ASN A 595 -7.76 -39.33 -21.09
C ASN A 595 -7.58 -39.91 -22.49
N TYR A 596 -6.48 -39.60 -23.14
CA TYR A 596 -6.18 -40.00 -24.51
C TYR A 596 -5.00 -40.98 -24.60
N ARG A 597 -4.72 -41.68 -23.46
CA ARG A 597 -3.57 -42.56 -23.30
C ARG A 597 -3.35 -43.53 -24.46
N ASP A 598 -4.40 -44.31 -24.79
CA ASP A 598 -4.30 -45.34 -25.81
C ASP A 598 -4.13 -44.72 -27.21
N ARG A 599 -4.86 -43.63 -27.49
CA ARG A 599 -4.77 -42.93 -28.77
C ARG A 599 -3.38 -42.30 -28.98
N ILE A 600 -2.80 -41.71 -27.91
CA ILE A 600 -1.46 -41.13 -27.96
C ILE A 600 -0.43 -42.25 -28.16
N ALA A 601 -0.57 -43.36 -27.46
CA ALA A 601 0.37 -44.49 -27.55
C ALA A 601 0.31 -45.10 -28.98
N CYS A 602 -0.87 -45.41 -29.53
CA CYS A 602 -1.02 -45.93 -30.90
C CYS A 602 -0.34 -45.01 -31.92
N ARG A 603 -0.65 -43.71 -31.88
CA ARG A 603 -0.04 -42.74 -32.81
C ARG A 603 1.47 -42.62 -32.68
N LEU A 604 2.03 -42.69 -31.45
CA LEU A 604 3.47 -42.68 -31.25
C LEU A 604 4.13 -43.95 -31.81
N ILE A 605 3.47 -45.14 -31.70
CA ILE A 605 3.93 -46.39 -32.27
C ILE A 605 3.88 -46.32 -33.82
N GLU A 606 2.87 -45.66 -34.38
CA GLU A 606 2.73 -45.36 -35.81
C GLU A 606 3.76 -44.36 -36.35
N GLY A 607 4.63 -43.79 -35.48
CA GLY A 607 5.66 -42.86 -35.87
C GLY A 607 5.24 -41.39 -35.92
N HIS A 608 4.04 -41.05 -35.44
CA HIS A 608 3.62 -39.65 -35.35
C HIS A 608 4.41 -38.88 -34.28
N SER A 609 4.74 -37.62 -34.57
CA SER A 609 5.40 -36.72 -33.61
C SER A 609 4.51 -36.45 -32.39
N LEU A 610 5.12 -36.23 -31.23
CA LEU A 610 4.42 -35.84 -30.00
C LEU A 610 3.53 -34.60 -30.20
N LEU A 611 4.02 -33.62 -30.95
CA LEU A 611 3.26 -32.41 -31.30
C LEU A 611 1.95 -32.74 -32.03
N SER A 612 2.00 -33.69 -32.98
CA SER A 612 0.81 -34.16 -33.69
C SER A 612 -0.20 -34.83 -32.76
N CYS A 613 0.30 -35.60 -31.78
CA CYS A 613 -0.55 -36.31 -30.82
C CYS A 613 -1.28 -35.36 -29.84
N ILE A 614 -0.65 -34.25 -29.44
CA ILE A 614 -1.21 -33.29 -28.48
C ILE A 614 -1.72 -32.00 -29.10
N ARG A 615 -1.72 -31.89 -30.46
CA ARG A 615 -2.12 -30.71 -31.22
C ARG A 615 -3.46 -30.13 -30.76
N THR A 616 -4.45 -30.97 -30.50
CA THR A 616 -5.78 -30.51 -30.05
C THR A 616 -5.70 -29.79 -28.68
N HIS A 617 -4.87 -30.27 -27.78
CA HIS A 617 -4.69 -29.64 -26.49
C HIS A 617 -3.99 -28.29 -26.62
N LEU A 618 -2.95 -28.20 -27.45
CA LEU A 618 -2.24 -26.94 -27.71
C LEU A 618 -3.13 -25.89 -28.37
N VAL A 619 -3.92 -26.29 -29.35
CA VAL A 619 -4.90 -25.38 -30.03
C VAL A 619 -5.93 -24.88 -29.03
N LEU A 620 -6.47 -25.75 -28.15
CA LEU A 620 -7.42 -25.35 -27.12
C LEU A 620 -6.76 -24.38 -26.10
N THR A 621 -5.48 -24.56 -25.78
CA THR A 621 -4.74 -23.63 -24.94
C THR A 621 -4.64 -22.24 -25.59
N VAL A 622 -4.26 -22.15 -26.87
CA VAL A 622 -4.20 -20.88 -27.59
C VAL A 622 -5.57 -20.20 -27.67
N LEU A 623 -6.62 -20.96 -27.98
CA LEU A 623 -8.00 -20.44 -28.06
C LEU A 623 -8.46 -19.90 -26.68
N TYR A 624 -8.14 -20.58 -25.63
CA TYR A 624 -8.44 -20.17 -24.26
C TYR A 624 -7.76 -18.83 -23.90
N TYR A 625 -6.47 -18.66 -24.23
CA TYR A 625 -5.77 -17.38 -24.02
C TYR A 625 -6.37 -16.27 -24.88
N GLY A 626 -6.74 -16.57 -26.12
CA GLY A 626 -7.46 -15.63 -26.99
C GLY A 626 -8.81 -15.20 -26.42
N ALA A 627 -9.56 -16.13 -25.82
CA ALA A 627 -10.83 -15.83 -25.17
C ALA A 627 -10.65 -14.96 -23.91
N VAL A 628 -9.60 -15.21 -23.11
CA VAL A 628 -9.26 -14.35 -21.96
C VAL A 628 -8.89 -12.95 -22.44
N ALA A 629 -8.01 -12.82 -23.45
CA ALA A 629 -7.63 -11.54 -24.03
C ALA A 629 -8.85 -10.75 -24.56
N ALA A 630 -9.72 -11.42 -25.33
CA ALA A 630 -10.95 -10.81 -25.84
C ALA A 630 -11.90 -10.37 -24.72
N GLY A 631 -12.04 -11.19 -23.67
CA GLY A 631 -12.87 -10.85 -22.52
C GLY A 631 -12.36 -9.62 -21.77
N LEU A 632 -11.05 -9.51 -21.59
CA LEU A 632 -10.41 -8.35 -20.94
C LEU A 632 -10.58 -7.08 -21.77
N LEU A 633 -10.45 -7.17 -23.10
CA LEU A 633 -10.70 -6.05 -24.03
C LEU A 633 -12.15 -5.59 -23.99
N LEU A 634 -13.12 -6.52 -23.97
CA LEU A 634 -14.55 -6.22 -23.94
C LEU A 634 -14.99 -5.59 -22.62
N LEU A 635 -14.40 -6.00 -21.50
CA LEU A 635 -14.71 -5.47 -20.18
C LEU A 635 -14.15 -4.06 -19.97
N LYS A 636 -13.35 -3.51 -20.92
CA LYS A 636 -12.69 -2.20 -20.79
C LYS A 636 -12.18 -1.99 -19.36
N LEU A 637 -11.61 -3.04 -18.79
CA LEU A 637 -10.98 -2.89 -17.48
C LEU A 637 -10.00 -1.72 -17.59
N ALA A 638 -10.24 -0.69 -16.81
CA ALA A 638 -9.53 0.60 -16.82
C ALA A 638 -8.02 0.50 -16.52
N ILE A 639 -7.51 -0.72 -16.38
CA ILE A 639 -6.10 -1.02 -16.14
C ILE A 639 -5.50 -1.45 -17.47
N GLU A 640 -4.56 -0.68 -17.98
CA GLU A 640 -3.71 -1.09 -19.09
C GLU A 640 -2.91 -2.33 -18.68
N LEU A 641 -3.43 -3.50 -19.05
CA LEU A 641 -2.77 -4.77 -18.82
C LEU A 641 -1.62 -4.93 -19.83
N ASP A 642 -0.46 -5.33 -19.34
CA ASP A 642 0.68 -5.61 -20.22
C ASP A 642 0.46 -6.94 -20.97
N TYR A 643 0.07 -6.84 -22.25
CA TYR A 643 -0.15 -8.00 -23.11
C TYR A 643 1.12 -8.82 -23.37
N ASN A 644 2.32 -8.27 -23.12
CA ASN A 644 3.57 -9.03 -23.19
C ASN A 644 3.62 -10.09 -22.09
N ILE A 645 3.05 -9.79 -20.91
CA ILE A 645 2.91 -10.77 -19.82
C ILE A 645 1.98 -11.92 -20.26
N LEU A 646 0.87 -11.61 -20.93
CA LEU A 646 -0.04 -12.62 -21.45
C LEU A 646 0.65 -13.53 -22.48
N LEU A 647 1.41 -12.94 -23.40
CA LEU A 647 2.18 -13.69 -24.39
C LEU A 647 3.25 -14.56 -23.74
N GLY A 648 4.00 -14.01 -22.77
CA GLY A 648 5.02 -14.73 -22.02
C GLY A 648 4.45 -15.93 -21.25
N THR A 649 3.31 -15.75 -20.60
CA THR A 649 2.61 -16.85 -19.88
C THR A 649 2.07 -17.91 -20.83
N LEU A 650 1.56 -17.54 -22.02
CA LEU A 650 1.16 -18.48 -23.07
C LEU A 650 2.34 -19.32 -23.53
N LEU A 651 3.46 -18.70 -23.87
CA LEU A 651 4.66 -19.41 -24.33
C LEU A 651 5.19 -20.37 -23.26
N ALA A 652 5.19 -19.92 -22.00
CA ALA A 652 5.58 -20.77 -20.85
C ALA A 652 4.62 -21.96 -20.68
N GLU A 653 3.29 -21.76 -20.80
CA GLU A 653 2.30 -22.85 -20.72
C GLU A 653 2.50 -23.85 -21.85
N LEU A 654 2.71 -23.42 -23.08
CA LEU A 654 2.95 -24.31 -24.23
C LEU A 654 4.21 -25.15 -24.00
N LEU A 655 5.29 -24.55 -23.56
CA LEU A 655 6.55 -25.23 -23.25
C LEU A 655 6.40 -26.26 -22.14
N ILE A 656 5.82 -25.87 -21.02
CA ILE A 656 5.58 -26.75 -19.86
C ILE A 656 4.69 -27.92 -20.25
N THR A 657 3.62 -27.66 -21.04
CA THR A 657 2.70 -28.69 -21.54
C THR A 657 3.42 -29.69 -22.43
N LEU A 658 4.28 -29.23 -23.35
CA LEU A 658 5.09 -30.09 -24.22
C LEU A 658 6.03 -30.99 -23.42
N LEU A 659 6.75 -30.43 -22.45
CA LEU A 659 7.67 -31.18 -21.59
C LEU A 659 6.92 -32.21 -20.71
N ALA A 660 5.81 -31.79 -20.11
CA ALA A 660 5.00 -32.65 -19.24
C ALA A 660 4.34 -33.80 -20.04
N CYS A 661 3.71 -33.49 -21.17
CA CYS A 661 3.10 -34.52 -22.03
C CYS A 661 4.16 -35.47 -22.60
N GLY A 662 5.36 -34.96 -22.98
CA GLY A 662 6.46 -35.77 -23.45
C GLY A 662 6.93 -36.78 -22.41
N SER A 663 7.11 -36.33 -21.17
CA SER A 663 7.48 -37.20 -20.05
C SER A 663 6.42 -38.26 -19.73
N ILE A 664 5.13 -37.85 -19.68
CA ILE A 664 4.00 -38.75 -19.38
C ILE A 664 3.80 -39.75 -20.52
N ALA A 665 3.85 -39.31 -21.78
CA ALA A 665 3.67 -40.17 -22.94
C ALA A 665 4.73 -41.26 -23.03
N ARG A 666 6.01 -40.92 -22.80
CA ARG A 666 7.11 -41.91 -22.74
C ARG A 666 6.89 -42.96 -21.62
N LYS A 667 6.47 -42.52 -20.45
CA LYS A 667 6.17 -43.42 -19.33
C LYS A 667 4.98 -44.33 -19.65
N ASN A 668 3.92 -43.82 -20.23
CA ASN A 668 2.73 -44.57 -20.60
C ASN A 668 3.05 -45.54 -21.75
N LEU A 669 3.83 -45.13 -22.74
CA LEU A 669 4.27 -46.00 -23.84
C LEU A 669 5.06 -47.25 -23.29
N TYR A 670 6.01 -47.01 -22.36
CA TYR A 670 6.78 -48.06 -21.73
C TYR A 670 5.90 -49.03 -20.96
N GLN A 671 4.88 -48.57 -20.25
CA GLN A 671 3.93 -49.40 -19.51
C GLN A 671 3.05 -50.25 -20.45
N ILE A 672 2.57 -49.69 -21.55
CA ILE A 672 1.77 -50.38 -22.55
C ILE A 672 2.59 -51.46 -23.27
N VAL A 673 3.82 -51.16 -23.68
CA VAL A 673 4.73 -52.11 -24.34
C VAL A 673 5.11 -53.27 -23.42
N LYS A 674 5.26 -53.01 -22.12
CA LYS A 674 5.53 -54.10 -21.13
C LYS A 674 4.32 -54.94 -20.75
N GLY A 675 3.14 -54.65 -21.27
CA GLY A 675 1.92 -55.37 -20.89
C GLY A 675 1.51 -55.17 -19.40
N ALA A 676 2.04 -54.19 -18.75
CA ALA A 676 1.65 -53.85 -17.39
C ALA A 676 0.28 -53.17 -17.39
N GLU A 677 -0.76 -53.90 -17.00
CA GLU A 677 -2.07 -53.31 -16.68
C GLU A 677 -1.91 -52.26 -15.59
N ALA A 678 -2.47 -51.07 -15.80
CA ALA A 678 -2.43 -49.94 -14.90
C ALA A 678 -3.50 -50.00 -13.82
#